data_eea982144092239bf1144f22d64e3b93
#
_entry.id   eea982144092239bf1144f22d64e3b93
#
_cell.length_a   1.000
_cell.length_b   1.000
_cell.length_c   1.000
_cell.angle_alpha   90.00
_cell.angle_beta   90.00
_cell.angle_gamma   90.00
#
_symmetry.space_group_name_H-M   'P 1'
#
loop_
_entity.id
_entity.type
_entity.pdbx_description
1 polymer ?
#
loop_
_entity_poly.entity_id
_entity_poly.type
_entity_poly.pdbx_seq_one_letter_code
_entity_poly.pdbx_strand_id
1 'polypeptide(L)'
;MYEKETITQIKLARHDAAARDGYSYGGGAWAQTPSKPSIGDGSVDKPYQISTAAELAWFRDQVNSGNNSISATLTEDIDLSEFCHAADGTKYTEEVSWTPIGNSLNNRYRGTFDGNGKTISNLYINATSGNYAGFFGVVDAGCIKNITFDNAKVKSTVKSKSTGILIGQAINSFIENIKTLESCSVDGVNTIGGIAGSAMGNIIKCENHARVNGIAIVGGIVGRYNGYDKSISITSCANYGVVTGSGGSAGGMVGYFDSGTIQNCANYGDVTGTDNVGNLIGFADECNLNNVLGTGNVTATSSDPAGLLVGNVRNSSSTASGILAYNGSAKLTINGTEQAGDAVKAIGGGSLTSAEKIMAFSAEQLKSGLVAFILQENVSGSAKWGQNLNTDDYPLLGSTNKVYSNRPVTMKCSGELEGTGTFTNIKPAQEGTFTFKHGDSPTHHKSVDATCTTDGNIEYWVCDVCHASFSDKQMTQVVSSFVVSATGHEYDESDKCTKCQKEIPFLTLGNNKITIEKVLGSMFEISGYNLYKYTAPEDGTLEVTANSNGQDTYGTLWESRTAASCLTKDNSSNNPDFKITYDVTKGTTYYIGAREYSGNAIEGEVKLNVKLTVWKLPAGMTGKGTEAEPFVLKTADHLAWFRDYVNGGHLSACAKIADDVNEIDMGTVCHKADTEKQVAELSWTPIGNFDNMYQGRFNGNGKTISNLYINATSDYAGFFGFAGNGSIKNITFDNAKVKSTAECTGILAGYEEYCFIENIKTLANCSVEGKDKVGGIAGSAIDNIINCENHAMVKGTSYVGGVVGSHEGANKSITSCANYGVVTGTEYSVGGIAGYFNSGTIQNSANYGDVTGTIYVGNLIGMADYCELNNVLGTGNVTATSDTDCAGLLVGRISKGSITASGILAYNGSAKLTINGAEQTGEAVKAIGKGSLTYPDGKNEADVVKAFTAEQLKSGEVAYLLNGSTSEGKLAWYQKLSETDADA
;
A
#
# COMPACT_ATOMS: atom_id res chain seq x y z
N MET A 1 -4.48 49.70 15.43
CA MET A 1 -4.26 49.49 13.98
C MET A 1 -3.10 48.52 13.66
N TYR A 2 -2.14 48.39 14.54
CA TYR A 2 -0.99 47.45 14.36
C TYR A 2 -1.31 45.99 14.64
N GLU A 3 -2.29 45.65 15.48
CA GLU A 3 -2.63 44.26 15.81
C GLU A 3 -3.46 43.53 14.71
N LYS A 4 -4.12 44.25 13.82
CA LYS A 4 -4.91 43.63 12.74
C LYS A 4 -4.07 43.15 11.54
N GLU A 5 -2.96 43.83 11.24
CA GLU A 5 -2.07 43.43 10.15
C GLU A 5 -1.22 42.20 10.51
N THR A 6 -0.80 42.10 11.77
CA THR A 6 -0.02 40.95 12.25
C THR A 6 -0.83 39.62 12.23
N ILE A 7 -2.16 39.71 12.51
CA ILE A 7 -3.05 38.53 12.48
C ILE A 7 -3.31 38.07 11.04
N THR A 8 -3.35 39.00 10.08
CA THR A 8 -3.54 38.66 8.66
C THR A 8 -2.30 38.00 8.06
N GLN A 9 -1.13 38.44 8.42
CA GLN A 9 0.14 37.86 8.00
C GLN A 9 0.36 36.44 8.59
N ILE A 10 -0.02 36.21 9.87
CA ILE A 10 0.06 34.88 10.50
C ILE A 10 -0.94 33.89 9.86
N LYS A 11 -2.09 34.35 9.37
CA LYS A 11 -3.07 33.51 8.64
C LYS A 11 -2.58 33.10 7.26
N LEU A 12 -1.90 33.98 6.53
CA LEU A 12 -1.28 33.69 5.23
C LEU A 12 -0.13 32.67 5.37
N ALA A 13 0.73 32.82 6.37
CA ALA A 13 1.85 31.87 6.60
C ALA A 13 1.39 30.46 6.99
N ARG A 14 0.20 30.28 7.59
CA ARG A 14 -0.38 28.97 7.89
C ARG A 14 -1.05 28.29 6.68
N HIS A 15 -1.46 29.07 5.69
CA HIS A 15 -2.04 28.53 4.46
C HIS A 15 -0.97 27.85 3.57
N ASP A 16 0.24 28.39 3.54
CA ASP A 16 1.36 27.82 2.78
C ASP A 16 1.93 26.54 3.42
N ALA A 17 1.71 26.32 4.73
CA ALA A 17 2.16 25.09 5.41
C ALA A 17 1.36 23.83 5.02
N ALA A 18 0.10 23.98 4.61
CA ALA A 18 -0.73 22.86 4.13
C ALA A 18 -0.36 22.40 2.71
N ALA A 19 0.36 23.22 1.95
CA ALA A 19 0.84 22.89 0.60
C ALA A 19 2.11 22.02 0.58
N ARG A 20 2.67 21.65 1.74
CA ARG A 20 3.94 20.94 1.83
C ARG A 20 3.89 19.43 1.64
N ASP A 21 2.71 18.82 1.56
CA ASP A 21 2.56 17.37 1.41
C ASP A 21 2.38 16.90 -0.05
N GLY A 22 3.04 17.54 -1.02
CA GLY A 22 3.19 17.03 -2.39
C GLY A 22 1.91 16.94 -3.23
N TYR A 23 0.80 17.56 -2.80
CA TYR A 23 -0.45 17.62 -3.53
C TYR A 23 -0.64 18.99 -4.18
N SER A 24 -0.15 19.15 -5.39
CA SER A 24 -0.48 20.31 -6.21
C SER A 24 -1.85 20.11 -6.89
N TYR A 25 -2.91 20.48 -6.20
CA TYR A 25 -4.14 20.90 -6.87
C TYR A 25 -3.91 22.36 -7.28
N GLY A 26 -4.14 22.73 -8.54
CA GLY A 26 -3.85 24.06 -9.11
C GLY A 26 -4.18 25.19 -8.14
N GLY A 27 -3.16 25.87 -7.65
CA GLY A 27 -3.28 26.84 -6.56
C GLY A 27 -3.61 28.26 -7.08
N GLY A 28 -4.90 28.53 -7.28
CA GLY A 28 -5.40 29.90 -7.36
C GLY A 28 -5.70 30.47 -5.97
N ALA A 29 -5.56 31.75 -5.75
CA ALA A 29 -5.96 32.42 -4.51
C ALA A 29 -7.48 32.27 -4.30
N TRP A 30 -7.92 31.84 -3.09
CA TRP A 30 -9.34 31.75 -2.75
C TRP A 30 -10.04 33.12 -2.84
N ALA A 31 -11.20 33.14 -3.47
CA ALA A 31 -12.03 34.35 -3.51
C ALA A 31 -12.64 34.70 -2.14
N GLN A 32 -12.82 33.67 -1.28
CA GLN A 32 -13.32 33.82 0.10
C GLN A 32 -12.41 33.10 1.10
N THR A 33 -12.32 33.66 2.31
CA THR A 33 -11.50 33.10 3.41
C THR A 33 -12.29 32.03 4.17
N PRO A 34 -11.75 30.81 4.42
CA PRO A 34 -12.36 29.81 5.28
C PRO A 34 -12.66 30.36 6.69
N SER A 35 -13.83 30.03 7.23
CA SER A 35 -14.28 30.52 8.54
C SER A 35 -14.78 29.38 9.42
N LYS A 36 -14.41 29.40 10.71
CA LYS A 36 -14.84 28.38 11.66
C LYS A 36 -16.36 28.42 11.87
N PRO A 37 -17.09 27.29 11.83
CA PRO A 37 -18.49 27.22 12.22
C PRO A 37 -18.70 27.74 13.65
N SER A 38 -19.76 28.52 13.85
CA SER A 38 -20.06 29.14 15.13
C SER A 38 -20.70 28.17 16.14
N ILE A 39 -21.28 27.08 15.68
CA ILE A 39 -22.02 26.08 16.44
C ILE A 39 -21.34 24.71 16.32
N GLY A 40 -21.23 24.00 17.45
CA GLY A 40 -20.60 22.67 17.55
C GLY A 40 -19.14 22.75 18.00
N ASP A 41 -18.63 21.62 18.47
CA ASP A 41 -17.25 21.45 18.89
C ASP A 41 -16.52 20.35 18.06
N GLY A 42 -17.24 19.73 17.11
CA GLY A 42 -16.75 18.68 16.23
C GLY A 42 -16.79 17.27 16.83
N SER A 43 -17.29 17.11 18.04
CA SER A 43 -17.59 15.78 18.61
C SER A 43 -18.78 15.13 17.88
N VAL A 44 -18.97 13.83 18.05
CA VAL A 44 -20.11 13.09 17.47
C VAL A 44 -21.44 13.61 18.06
N ASP A 45 -21.45 13.96 19.35
CA ASP A 45 -22.64 14.45 20.05
C ASP A 45 -22.94 15.93 19.76
N LYS A 46 -21.92 16.71 19.36
CA LYS A 46 -22.02 18.13 19.02
C LYS A 46 -21.26 18.46 17.74
N PRO A 47 -21.68 17.91 16.58
CA PRO A 47 -21.00 18.12 15.31
C PRO A 47 -20.99 19.63 14.93
N TYR A 48 -19.96 20.05 14.22
CA TYR A 48 -19.96 21.38 13.63
C TYR A 48 -21.17 21.58 12.71
N GLN A 49 -21.94 22.64 12.94
CA GLN A 49 -23.04 23.02 12.06
C GLN A 49 -22.51 23.87 10.93
N ILE A 50 -22.54 23.36 9.72
CA ILE A 50 -21.98 24.01 8.52
C ILE A 50 -23.14 24.59 7.70
N SER A 51 -23.12 25.89 7.49
CA SER A 51 -24.14 26.63 6.74
C SER A 51 -23.61 27.37 5.50
N THR A 52 -22.28 27.43 5.34
CA THR A 52 -21.63 28.15 4.24
C THR A 52 -20.46 27.39 3.65
N ALA A 53 -20.11 27.70 2.39
CA ALA A 53 -18.93 27.16 1.74
C ALA A 53 -17.62 27.51 2.47
N ALA A 54 -17.56 28.69 3.11
CA ALA A 54 -16.41 29.11 3.91
C ALA A 54 -16.22 28.25 5.17
N GLU A 55 -17.30 27.86 5.83
CA GLU A 55 -17.27 26.94 6.98
C GLU A 55 -16.90 25.53 6.54
N LEU A 56 -17.40 25.08 5.38
CA LEU A 56 -17.04 23.77 4.81
C LEU A 56 -15.56 23.73 4.41
N ALA A 57 -15.02 24.80 3.84
CA ALA A 57 -13.60 24.90 3.52
C ALA A 57 -12.74 24.90 4.79
N TRP A 58 -13.18 25.58 5.86
CA TRP A 58 -12.51 25.53 7.15
C TRP A 58 -12.51 24.09 7.74
N PHE A 59 -13.64 23.39 7.68
CA PHE A 59 -13.74 22.01 8.13
C PHE A 59 -12.78 21.10 7.37
N ARG A 60 -12.73 21.21 6.03
CA ARG A 60 -11.76 20.52 5.18
C ARG A 60 -10.33 20.77 5.66
N ASP A 61 -9.95 22.03 5.90
CA ASP A 61 -8.61 22.40 6.29
C ASP A 61 -8.24 21.87 7.70
N GLN A 62 -9.21 21.79 8.62
CA GLN A 62 -9.01 21.15 9.91
C GLN A 62 -8.73 19.64 9.77
N VAL A 63 -9.51 18.93 8.97
CA VAL A 63 -9.30 17.50 8.71
C VAL A 63 -7.92 17.28 8.09
N ASN A 64 -7.59 18.07 7.07
CA ASN A 64 -6.32 17.94 6.33
C ASN A 64 -5.09 18.41 7.15
N SER A 65 -5.27 19.11 8.24
CA SER A 65 -4.22 19.45 9.22
C SER A 65 -4.12 18.47 10.40
N GLY A 66 -4.83 17.33 10.34
CA GLY A 66 -4.71 16.25 11.32
C GLY A 66 -5.87 16.10 12.28
N ASN A 67 -6.85 17.02 12.33
CA ASN A 67 -8.08 16.88 13.12
C ASN A 67 -9.09 15.96 12.40
N ASN A 68 -8.69 14.74 12.09
CA ASN A 68 -9.36 13.87 11.13
C ASN A 68 -10.58 13.10 11.66
N SER A 69 -10.91 13.23 12.95
CA SER A 69 -12.05 12.56 13.58
C SER A 69 -13.20 13.51 13.93
N ILE A 70 -13.10 14.79 13.55
CA ILE A 70 -14.17 15.77 13.79
C ILE A 70 -15.41 15.46 12.97
N SER A 71 -16.58 15.70 13.54
CA SER A 71 -17.87 15.46 12.90
C SER A 71 -18.53 16.79 12.49
N ALA A 72 -19.35 16.73 11.43
CA ALA A 72 -20.09 17.88 10.94
C ALA A 72 -21.49 17.51 10.42
N THR A 73 -22.39 18.48 10.43
CA THR A 73 -23.74 18.41 9.86
C THR A 73 -23.99 19.67 9.02
N LEU A 74 -24.50 19.49 7.81
CA LEU A 74 -24.95 20.62 6.99
C LEU A 74 -26.30 21.13 7.48
N THR A 75 -26.45 22.46 7.59
CA THR A 75 -27.70 23.11 7.95
C THR A 75 -28.38 23.80 6.76
N GLU A 76 -27.61 24.13 5.73
CA GLU A 76 -28.05 24.77 4.50
C GLU A 76 -27.45 24.09 3.27
N ASP A 77 -28.03 24.34 2.09
CA ASP A 77 -27.42 23.96 0.82
C ASP A 77 -26.12 24.77 0.59
N ILE A 78 -25.08 24.13 0.06
CA ILE A 78 -23.76 24.72 -0.08
C ILE A 78 -23.39 24.88 -1.57
N ASP A 79 -23.16 26.10 -2.01
CA ASP A 79 -22.57 26.40 -3.34
C ASP A 79 -21.05 26.57 -3.22
N LEU A 80 -20.29 25.72 -3.90
CA LEU A 80 -18.82 25.73 -3.88
C LEU A 80 -18.20 26.60 -4.97
N SER A 81 -18.98 27.28 -5.83
CA SER A 81 -18.48 28.00 -7.00
C SER A 81 -17.42 29.05 -6.69
N GLU A 82 -17.45 29.67 -5.50
CA GLU A 82 -16.44 30.63 -5.03
C GLU A 82 -15.18 29.95 -4.41
N PHE A 83 -15.21 28.66 -4.17
CA PHE A 83 -14.10 27.89 -3.58
C PHE A 83 -13.48 26.89 -4.55
N CYS A 84 -14.17 26.51 -5.63
CA CYS A 84 -13.63 25.70 -6.71
C CYS A 84 -14.42 25.92 -8.00
N HIS A 85 -13.73 26.05 -9.12
CA HIS A 85 -14.33 26.28 -10.44
C HIS A 85 -13.33 26.03 -11.57
N ALA A 86 -13.85 25.72 -12.76
CA ALA A 86 -13.05 25.74 -13.99
C ALA A 86 -12.83 27.21 -14.44
N ALA A 87 -11.75 27.44 -15.18
CA ALA A 87 -11.59 28.68 -15.91
C ALA A 87 -12.64 28.76 -17.04
N ASP A 88 -13.44 29.82 -17.07
CA ASP A 88 -14.46 30.06 -18.10
C ASP A 88 -14.17 31.28 -19.00
N GLY A 89 -13.05 31.99 -18.70
CA GLY A 89 -12.61 33.20 -19.43
C GLY A 89 -13.44 34.44 -19.18
N THR A 90 -14.47 34.37 -18.33
CA THR A 90 -15.38 35.50 -18.03
C THR A 90 -15.41 35.79 -16.53
N LYS A 91 -16.21 35.06 -15.74
CA LYS A 91 -16.28 35.22 -14.29
C LYS A 91 -15.04 34.69 -13.60
N TYR A 92 -14.52 33.56 -14.08
CA TYR A 92 -13.36 32.87 -13.53
C TYR A 92 -12.26 32.79 -14.59
N THR A 93 -11.20 33.58 -14.45
CA THR A 93 -10.07 33.64 -15.37
C THR A 93 -9.04 32.54 -15.11
N GLU A 94 -9.03 32.00 -13.89
CA GLU A 94 -8.15 30.90 -13.45
C GLU A 94 -8.97 29.73 -12.94
N GLU A 95 -8.38 28.53 -13.04
CA GLU A 95 -8.97 27.30 -12.52
C GLU A 95 -8.63 27.14 -11.03
N VAL A 96 -9.64 26.85 -10.20
CA VAL A 96 -9.46 26.51 -8.79
C VAL A 96 -10.08 25.14 -8.51
N SER A 97 -9.28 24.18 -8.13
CA SER A 97 -9.71 22.81 -7.82
C SER A 97 -9.97 22.64 -6.33
N TRP A 98 -11.07 21.97 -5.95
CA TRP A 98 -11.32 21.59 -4.57
C TRP A 98 -10.26 20.61 -4.07
N THR A 99 -9.65 20.91 -2.92
CA THR A 99 -8.80 19.95 -2.20
C THR A 99 -9.68 18.96 -1.45
N PRO A 100 -9.56 17.64 -1.66
CA PRO A 100 -10.38 16.66 -0.96
C PRO A 100 -10.27 16.73 0.56
N ILE A 101 -11.37 16.48 1.26
CA ILE A 101 -11.38 16.27 2.72
C ILE A 101 -10.73 14.91 3.00
N GLY A 102 -9.70 14.86 3.84
CA GLY A 102 -8.91 13.64 4.02
C GLY A 102 -8.06 13.35 2.79
N ASN A 103 -7.18 14.29 2.42
CA ASN A 103 -6.46 14.35 1.14
C ASN A 103 -5.37 13.28 0.96
N SER A 104 -5.03 12.52 2.00
CA SER A 104 -3.95 11.51 1.98
C SER A 104 -4.22 10.35 2.93
N LEU A 105 -3.43 9.27 2.81
CA LEU A 105 -3.48 8.14 3.75
C LEU A 105 -3.06 8.54 5.17
N ASN A 106 -2.34 9.63 5.36
CA ASN A 106 -1.97 10.15 6.68
C ASN A 106 -3.08 11.01 7.30
N ASN A 107 -3.86 11.69 6.46
CA ASN A 107 -4.95 12.58 6.85
C ASN A 107 -6.34 12.02 6.51
N ARG A 108 -6.53 10.69 6.61
CA ARG A 108 -7.82 10.05 6.31
C ARG A 108 -8.91 10.55 7.25
N TYR A 109 -10.07 10.86 6.69
CA TYR A 109 -11.22 11.26 7.49
C TYR A 109 -11.85 10.08 8.23
N ARG A 110 -12.12 10.24 9.53
CA ARG A 110 -12.65 9.20 10.42
C ARG A 110 -13.89 9.62 11.21
N GLY A 111 -14.38 10.82 10.98
CA GLY A 111 -15.56 11.36 11.66
C GLY A 111 -16.87 10.95 11.01
N THR A 112 -17.95 11.57 11.50
CA THR A 112 -19.28 11.51 10.88
C THR A 112 -19.56 12.82 10.15
N PHE A 113 -19.89 12.73 8.85
CA PHE A 113 -20.36 13.85 8.05
C PHE A 113 -21.79 13.59 7.60
N ASP A 114 -22.73 14.34 8.15
CA ASP A 114 -24.15 14.26 7.80
C ASP A 114 -24.55 15.46 6.94
N GLY A 115 -24.85 15.21 5.69
CA GLY A 115 -25.39 16.23 4.79
C GLY A 115 -26.80 16.68 5.14
N ASN A 116 -27.50 15.97 6.05
CA ASN A 116 -28.85 16.34 6.52
C ASN A 116 -29.85 16.56 5.39
N GLY A 117 -29.69 15.86 4.27
CA GLY A 117 -30.50 15.99 3.06
C GLY A 117 -30.23 17.24 2.23
N LYS A 118 -29.18 18.01 2.51
CA LYS A 118 -28.79 19.21 1.80
C LYS A 118 -28.00 18.91 0.52
N THR A 119 -27.97 19.90 -0.36
CA THR A 119 -27.29 19.85 -1.65
C THR A 119 -25.93 20.55 -1.57
N ILE A 120 -24.89 19.89 -2.11
CA ILE A 120 -23.60 20.51 -2.40
C ILE A 120 -23.53 20.72 -3.91
N SER A 121 -23.46 21.96 -4.35
CA SER A 121 -23.45 22.33 -5.75
C SER A 121 -22.09 22.87 -6.21
N ASN A 122 -21.84 22.73 -7.51
CA ASN A 122 -20.67 23.28 -8.21
C ASN A 122 -19.32 22.78 -7.67
N LEU A 123 -19.26 21.54 -7.17
CA LEU A 123 -17.99 20.90 -6.84
C LEU A 123 -17.15 20.75 -8.11
N TYR A 124 -15.93 21.29 -8.10
CA TYR A 124 -14.98 21.15 -9.18
C TYR A 124 -13.65 20.59 -8.70
N ILE A 125 -13.23 19.47 -9.33
CA ILE A 125 -11.94 18.83 -9.06
C ILE A 125 -11.26 18.51 -10.39
N ASN A 126 -10.02 19.00 -10.57
CA ASN A 126 -9.12 18.62 -11.64
C ASN A 126 -7.80 18.10 -11.05
N ALA A 127 -7.76 16.82 -10.73
CA ALA A 127 -6.62 16.19 -10.08
C ALA A 127 -5.55 15.79 -11.10
N THR A 128 -4.43 16.51 -11.14
CA THR A 128 -3.25 16.24 -11.98
C THR A 128 -2.13 15.54 -11.20
N SER A 129 -2.22 15.53 -9.88
CA SER A 129 -1.32 14.87 -8.92
C SER A 129 -2.14 14.32 -7.76
N GLY A 130 -1.51 13.59 -6.84
CA GLY A 130 -2.20 12.98 -5.69
C GLY A 130 -2.86 11.64 -6.04
N ASN A 131 -3.48 11.02 -5.03
CA ASN A 131 -3.84 9.61 -5.08
C ASN A 131 -5.34 9.35 -5.13
N TYR A 132 -6.17 10.27 -4.61
CA TYR A 132 -7.59 10.04 -4.38
C TYR A 132 -8.38 11.31 -4.70
N ALA A 133 -9.21 11.28 -5.72
CA ALA A 133 -10.01 12.42 -6.15
C ALA A 133 -11.49 12.22 -5.79
N GLY A 134 -12.07 13.20 -5.09
CA GLY A 134 -13.46 13.23 -4.67
C GLY A 134 -13.69 14.37 -3.69
N PHE A 135 -14.94 14.62 -3.31
CA PHE A 135 -15.26 15.57 -2.24
C PHE A 135 -14.50 15.20 -0.96
N PHE A 136 -14.47 13.88 -0.62
CA PHE A 136 -13.50 13.27 0.28
C PHE A 136 -12.43 12.53 -0.53
N GLY A 137 -11.17 12.63 -0.11
CA GLY A 137 -10.07 11.86 -0.69
C GLY A 137 -10.04 10.45 -0.16
N VAL A 138 -9.75 10.29 1.14
CA VAL A 138 -9.72 9.01 1.86
C VAL A 138 -10.59 9.09 3.11
N VAL A 139 -11.49 8.13 3.27
CA VAL A 139 -12.30 7.93 4.48
C VAL A 139 -11.95 6.56 5.06
N ASP A 140 -11.65 6.48 6.36
CA ASP A 140 -11.29 5.26 7.08
C ASP A 140 -12.11 5.11 8.36
N ALA A 141 -12.94 4.10 8.43
CA ALA A 141 -13.91 3.89 9.52
C ALA A 141 -14.84 5.09 9.79
N GLY A 142 -15.04 5.96 8.79
CA GLY A 142 -15.92 7.13 8.86
C GLY A 142 -17.36 6.84 8.41
N CYS A 143 -18.28 7.74 8.75
CA CYS A 143 -19.68 7.68 8.34
C CYS A 143 -20.03 8.92 7.52
N ILE A 144 -20.45 8.71 6.25
CA ILE A 144 -20.86 9.79 5.34
C ILE A 144 -22.29 9.54 4.89
N LYS A 145 -23.18 10.50 5.09
CA LYS A 145 -24.59 10.26 4.77
C LYS A 145 -25.37 11.54 4.36
N ASN A 146 -26.51 11.29 3.69
CA ASN A 146 -27.56 12.28 3.40
C ASN A 146 -27.09 13.49 2.58
N ILE A 147 -26.35 13.29 1.48
CA ILE A 147 -25.83 14.35 0.63
C ILE A 147 -26.37 14.23 -0.80
N THR A 148 -26.81 15.35 -1.38
CA THR A 148 -27.05 15.47 -2.81
C THR A 148 -25.96 16.30 -3.47
N PHE A 149 -25.41 15.84 -4.60
CA PHE A 149 -24.48 16.61 -5.43
C PHE A 149 -25.21 17.13 -6.68
N ASP A 150 -25.04 18.40 -6.96
CA ASP A 150 -25.52 19.06 -8.17
C ASP A 150 -24.35 19.73 -8.90
N ASN A 151 -24.30 19.55 -10.21
CA ASN A 151 -23.25 20.12 -11.08
C ASN A 151 -21.81 19.83 -10.60
N ALA A 152 -21.57 18.68 -9.99
CA ALA A 152 -20.23 18.26 -9.58
C ALA A 152 -19.43 17.78 -10.82
N LYS A 153 -18.21 18.27 -10.99
CA LYS A 153 -17.28 17.91 -12.07
C LYS A 153 -15.98 17.42 -11.46
N VAL A 154 -15.77 16.10 -11.47
CA VAL A 154 -14.57 15.49 -10.91
C VAL A 154 -13.75 14.86 -12.02
N LYS A 155 -12.53 15.32 -12.21
CA LYS A 155 -11.60 14.80 -13.21
C LYS A 155 -10.28 14.43 -12.58
N SER A 156 -9.70 13.30 -12.99
CA SER A 156 -8.35 12.87 -12.59
C SER A 156 -7.58 12.31 -13.77
N THR A 157 -6.35 12.79 -13.98
CA THR A 157 -5.41 12.29 -14.99
C THR A 157 -4.36 11.35 -14.41
N VAL A 158 -4.44 11.05 -13.10
CA VAL A 158 -3.44 10.26 -12.36
C VAL A 158 -3.66 8.76 -12.57
N LYS A 159 -2.65 8.06 -13.10
CA LYS A 159 -2.76 6.66 -13.55
C LYS A 159 -2.93 5.59 -12.45
N SER A 160 -2.63 5.89 -11.20
CA SER A 160 -2.54 4.85 -10.15
C SER A 160 -3.64 4.93 -9.09
N LYS A 161 -4.76 5.70 -9.29
CA LYS A 161 -5.58 6.14 -8.17
C LYS A 161 -7.08 6.11 -8.41
N SER A 162 -7.84 6.22 -7.29
CA SER A 162 -9.29 6.07 -7.26
C SER A 162 -10.00 7.44 -7.32
N THR A 163 -11.05 7.52 -8.13
CA THR A 163 -11.80 8.74 -8.39
C THR A 163 -13.30 8.51 -8.24
N GLY A 164 -13.97 9.31 -7.41
CA GLY A 164 -15.44 9.31 -7.25
C GLY A 164 -15.95 10.71 -6.95
N ILE A 165 -17.24 10.98 -7.16
CA ILE A 165 -17.78 12.31 -6.84
C ILE A 165 -17.74 12.53 -5.33
N LEU A 166 -18.22 11.58 -4.55
CA LEU A 166 -18.18 11.66 -3.09
C LEU A 166 -16.79 11.31 -2.53
N ILE A 167 -16.23 10.14 -2.87
CA ILE A 167 -15.04 9.60 -2.22
C ILE A 167 -14.08 9.00 -3.25
N GLY A 168 -12.78 9.36 -3.15
CA GLY A 168 -11.75 8.64 -3.88
C GLY A 168 -11.60 7.21 -3.35
N GLN A 169 -11.31 7.04 -2.04
CA GLN A 169 -11.20 5.73 -1.39
C GLN A 169 -11.92 5.68 -0.03
N ALA A 170 -12.81 4.73 0.14
CA ALA A 170 -13.45 4.39 1.42
C ALA A 170 -12.88 3.08 1.97
N ILE A 171 -12.45 3.07 3.23
CA ILE A 171 -11.89 1.92 3.95
C ILE A 171 -12.75 1.67 5.18
N ASN A 172 -13.34 0.50 5.34
CA ASN A 172 -14.19 0.12 6.50
C ASN A 172 -15.25 1.16 6.86
N SER A 173 -15.74 1.90 5.85
CA SER A 173 -16.56 3.08 6.04
C SER A 173 -18.02 2.80 5.74
N PHE A 174 -18.90 3.64 6.30
CA PHE A 174 -20.34 3.59 6.09
C PHE A 174 -20.80 4.75 5.22
N ILE A 175 -21.42 4.44 4.07
CA ILE A 175 -21.92 5.43 3.10
C ILE A 175 -23.42 5.20 2.93
N GLU A 176 -24.23 6.20 3.23
CA GLU A 176 -25.70 6.07 3.14
C GLU A 176 -26.36 7.30 2.52
N ASN A 177 -27.35 7.05 1.67
CA ASN A 177 -28.26 8.08 1.15
C ASN A 177 -27.51 9.22 0.45
N ILE A 178 -26.70 8.85 -0.53
CA ILE A 178 -25.96 9.80 -1.38
C ILE A 178 -26.61 9.83 -2.75
N LYS A 179 -26.83 11.02 -3.28
CA LYS A 179 -27.41 11.23 -4.60
C LYS A 179 -26.53 12.15 -5.45
N THR A 180 -26.26 11.77 -6.70
CA THR A 180 -25.69 12.68 -7.71
C THR A 180 -26.74 12.97 -8.77
N LEU A 181 -26.83 14.21 -9.24
CA LEU A 181 -27.79 14.59 -10.29
C LEU A 181 -27.19 14.42 -11.69
N GLU A 182 -28.01 14.47 -12.73
CA GLU A 182 -27.59 14.35 -14.14
C GLU A 182 -26.59 15.41 -14.60
N SER A 183 -26.60 16.58 -13.94
CA SER A 183 -25.62 17.67 -14.13
C SER A 183 -24.21 17.27 -13.74
N CYS A 184 -24.02 16.20 -12.94
CA CYS A 184 -22.73 15.76 -12.45
C CYS A 184 -21.97 14.88 -13.45
N SER A 185 -20.64 14.85 -13.33
CA SER A 185 -19.79 13.94 -14.11
C SER A 185 -18.51 13.57 -13.36
N VAL A 186 -18.01 12.37 -13.62
CA VAL A 186 -16.71 11.92 -13.16
C VAL A 186 -15.93 11.31 -14.30
N ASP A 187 -14.69 11.76 -14.48
CA ASP A 187 -13.75 11.30 -15.49
C ASP A 187 -12.42 10.88 -14.84
N GLY A 188 -11.89 9.70 -15.13
CA GLY A 188 -10.66 9.22 -14.48
C GLY A 188 -9.90 8.15 -15.27
N VAL A 189 -8.78 7.68 -14.71
CA VAL A 189 -7.87 6.76 -15.42
C VAL A 189 -7.89 5.34 -14.86
N ASN A 190 -7.90 5.14 -13.54
CA ASN A 190 -7.72 3.80 -12.97
C ASN A 190 -9.02 3.22 -12.40
N THR A 191 -9.42 3.59 -11.19
CA THR A 191 -10.62 3.07 -10.52
C THR A 191 -11.64 4.20 -10.36
N ILE A 192 -12.74 4.13 -11.08
CA ILE A 192 -13.68 5.24 -11.20
C ILE A 192 -15.09 4.80 -10.83
N GLY A 193 -15.75 5.55 -9.94
CA GLY A 193 -17.14 5.33 -9.57
C GLY A 193 -17.93 6.63 -9.47
N GLY A 194 -19.22 6.57 -9.75
CA GLY A 194 -20.10 7.73 -9.63
C GLY A 194 -20.19 8.26 -8.19
N ILE A 195 -20.17 7.35 -7.21
CA ILE A 195 -20.14 7.67 -5.77
C ILE A 195 -18.72 7.51 -5.22
N ALA A 196 -18.10 6.35 -5.38
CA ALA A 196 -16.78 6.08 -4.83
C ALA A 196 -15.86 5.41 -5.87
N GLY A 197 -14.60 5.86 -5.95
CA GLY A 197 -13.62 5.19 -6.82
C GLY A 197 -13.32 3.78 -6.33
N SER A 198 -12.94 3.61 -5.06
CA SER A 198 -12.76 2.31 -4.41
C SER A 198 -13.46 2.31 -3.06
N ALA A 199 -14.06 1.18 -2.68
CA ALA A 199 -14.76 1.07 -1.41
C ALA A 199 -14.58 -0.30 -0.75
N MET A 200 -14.45 -0.26 0.58
CA MET A 200 -14.54 -1.36 1.54
C MET A 200 -15.49 -0.91 2.65
N GLY A 201 -16.63 -1.55 2.77
CA GLY A 201 -17.66 -1.18 3.75
C GLY A 201 -19.06 -1.09 3.13
N ASN A 202 -20.05 -0.73 3.95
CA ASN A 202 -21.44 -0.71 3.51
C ASN A 202 -21.78 0.55 2.72
N ILE A 203 -22.43 0.35 1.55
CA ILE A 203 -22.99 1.42 0.72
C ILE A 203 -24.50 1.20 0.59
N ILE A 204 -25.27 2.12 1.12
CA ILE A 204 -26.72 1.90 1.30
C ILE A 204 -27.51 3.07 0.73
N LYS A 205 -28.59 2.79 -0.01
CA LYS A 205 -29.55 3.79 -0.55
C LYS A 205 -28.88 4.92 -1.35
N CYS A 206 -27.85 4.60 -2.14
CA CYS A 206 -27.18 5.58 -2.96
C CYS A 206 -27.71 5.58 -4.39
N GLU A 207 -27.87 6.77 -4.99
CA GLU A 207 -28.34 6.98 -6.35
C GLU A 207 -27.30 7.74 -7.17
N ASN A 208 -26.84 7.17 -8.27
CA ASN A 208 -25.99 7.87 -9.23
C ASN A 208 -26.75 8.20 -10.51
N HIS A 209 -26.87 9.48 -10.82
CA HIS A 209 -27.37 9.98 -12.12
C HIS A 209 -26.24 10.60 -12.94
N ALA A 210 -25.04 10.75 -12.37
CA ALA A 210 -23.90 11.32 -13.05
C ALA A 210 -23.39 10.43 -14.17
N ARG A 211 -22.85 11.03 -15.22
CA ARG A 211 -22.07 10.34 -16.23
C ARG A 211 -20.71 9.90 -15.67
N VAL A 212 -20.36 8.63 -15.86
CA VAL A 212 -19.11 8.05 -15.35
C VAL A 212 -18.24 7.57 -16.52
N ASN A 213 -17.07 8.18 -16.68
CA ASN A 213 -16.11 7.80 -17.72
C ASN A 213 -14.77 7.41 -17.10
N GLY A 214 -14.13 6.39 -17.67
CA GLY A 214 -12.81 5.99 -17.21
C GLY A 214 -12.05 5.12 -18.19
N ILE A 215 -10.83 4.74 -17.81
CA ILE A 215 -9.99 3.88 -18.64
C ILE A 215 -9.99 2.44 -18.12
N ALA A 216 -9.59 2.17 -16.86
CA ALA A 216 -9.33 0.81 -16.40
C ALA A 216 -10.55 0.12 -15.75
N ILE A 217 -10.97 0.52 -14.57
CA ILE A 217 -12.06 -0.11 -13.80
C ILE A 217 -13.14 0.93 -13.54
N VAL A 218 -14.31 0.77 -14.12
CA VAL A 218 -15.35 1.79 -14.12
C VAL A 218 -16.69 1.23 -13.64
N GLY A 219 -17.28 1.84 -12.62
CA GLY A 219 -18.60 1.46 -12.11
C GLY A 219 -19.51 2.67 -11.86
N GLY A 220 -20.80 2.52 -12.10
CA GLY A 220 -21.75 3.60 -11.89
C GLY A 220 -21.87 4.05 -10.43
N ILE A 221 -21.76 3.14 -9.49
CA ILE A 221 -21.71 3.43 -8.05
C ILE A 221 -20.26 3.37 -7.54
N VAL A 222 -19.56 2.25 -7.77
CA VAL A 222 -18.20 2.02 -7.27
C VAL A 222 -17.31 1.46 -8.38
N GLY A 223 -16.12 2.03 -8.58
CA GLY A 223 -15.15 1.45 -9.50
C GLY A 223 -14.71 0.06 -9.04
N ARG A 224 -14.07 -0.04 -7.86
CA ARG A 224 -13.67 -1.31 -7.25
C ARG A 224 -14.25 -1.46 -5.86
N TYR A 225 -14.93 -2.57 -5.63
CA TYR A 225 -15.45 -2.95 -4.33
C TYR A 225 -14.72 -4.19 -3.81
N ASN A 226 -14.21 -4.13 -2.58
CA ASN A 226 -13.55 -5.24 -1.92
C ASN A 226 -14.16 -5.46 -0.54
N GLY A 227 -14.98 -6.49 -0.41
CA GLY A 227 -15.55 -6.92 0.85
C GLY A 227 -14.75 -8.07 1.42
N TYR A 228 -13.71 -7.83 2.21
CA TYR A 228 -12.98 -8.90 2.91
C TYR A 228 -13.87 -9.83 3.73
N ASP A 229 -15.06 -9.35 4.08
CA ASP A 229 -16.08 -10.08 4.82
C ASP A 229 -17.40 -10.06 4.02
N LYS A 230 -17.98 -11.22 3.76
CA LYS A 230 -19.30 -11.34 3.10
C LYS A 230 -20.45 -10.63 3.85
N SER A 231 -20.21 -10.15 5.06
CA SER A 231 -21.17 -9.36 5.84
C SER A 231 -21.34 -7.92 5.32
N ILE A 232 -20.40 -7.37 4.53
CA ILE A 232 -20.50 -6.04 3.96
C ILE A 232 -21.17 -6.06 2.60
N SER A 233 -21.92 -5.00 2.30
CA SER A 233 -22.81 -5.01 1.14
C SER A 233 -23.01 -3.66 0.47
N ILE A 234 -23.36 -3.72 -0.83
CA ILE A 234 -24.00 -2.64 -1.57
C ILE A 234 -25.51 -2.95 -1.57
N THR A 235 -26.30 -2.12 -0.89
CA THR A 235 -27.71 -2.40 -0.65
C THR A 235 -28.60 -1.23 -1.04
N SER A 236 -29.70 -1.52 -1.75
CA SER A 236 -30.71 -0.52 -2.12
C SER A 236 -30.11 0.67 -2.90
N CYS A 237 -29.17 0.40 -3.80
CA CYS A 237 -28.50 1.41 -4.60
C CYS A 237 -28.95 1.32 -6.08
N ALA A 238 -29.01 2.48 -6.73
CA ALA A 238 -29.43 2.56 -8.14
C ALA A 238 -28.46 3.44 -8.97
N ASN A 239 -28.10 2.95 -10.15
CA ASN A 239 -27.41 3.77 -11.15
C ASN A 239 -28.32 4.09 -12.32
N TYR A 240 -28.46 5.36 -12.62
CA TYR A 240 -29.20 5.89 -13.79
C TYR A 240 -28.23 6.47 -14.83
N GLY A 241 -27.02 6.81 -14.41
CA GLY A 241 -26.01 7.43 -15.26
C GLY A 241 -25.40 6.45 -16.27
N VAL A 242 -25.00 6.98 -17.41
CA VAL A 242 -24.25 6.22 -18.42
C VAL A 242 -22.82 5.96 -17.91
N VAL A 243 -22.37 4.70 -18.09
CA VAL A 243 -21.02 4.27 -17.69
C VAL A 243 -20.20 3.93 -18.94
N THR A 244 -19.00 4.51 -19.04
CA THR A 244 -18.10 4.28 -20.18
C THR A 244 -16.69 3.94 -19.67
N GLY A 245 -16.20 2.74 -20.02
CA GLY A 245 -14.83 2.27 -19.78
C GLY A 245 -14.09 2.09 -21.11
N SER A 246 -12.85 2.57 -21.24
CA SER A 246 -12.11 2.47 -22.51
C SER A 246 -10.95 1.47 -22.49
N GLY A 247 -10.74 0.71 -21.41
CA GLY A 247 -9.61 -0.21 -21.33
C GLY A 247 -9.72 -1.38 -20.35
N GLY A 248 -10.65 -1.50 -19.49
CA GLY A 248 -10.76 -2.59 -18.52
C GLY A 248 -12.20 -2.94 -18.20
N SER A 249 -12.46 -3.39 -16.97
CA SER A 249 -13.79 -3.83 -16.56
C SER A 249 -14.77 -2.67 -16.39
N ALA A 250 -15.97 -2.78 -16.98
CA ALA A 250 -17.02 -1.78 -16.87
C ALA A 250 -18.33 -2.41 -16.38
N GLY A 251 -18.91 -1.85 -15.31
CA GLY A 251 -20.19 -2.29 -14.76
C GLY A 251 -21.10 -1.13 -14.37
N GLY A 252 -22.40 -1.26 -14.58
CA GLY A 252 -23.37 -0.21 -14.27
C GLY A 252 -23.45 0.10 -12.78
N MET A 253 -23.19 -0.86 -11.90
CA MET A 253 -23.07 -0.69 -10.47
C MET A 253 -21.59 -0.69 -10.04
N VAL A 254 -20.87 -1.77 -10.39
CA VAL A 254 -19.49 -1.98 -9.93
C VAL A 254 -18.61 -2.46 -11.09
N GLY A 255 -17.47 -1.79 -11.30
CA GLY A 255 -16.51 -2.21 -12.32
C GLY A 255 -15.82 -3.54 -11.98
N TYR A 256 -15.26 -3.64 -10.79
CA TYR A 256 -14.62 -4.85 -10.26
C TYR A 256 -15.14 -5.14 -8.84
N PHE A 257 -15.78 -6.28 -8.67
CA PHE A 257 -16.34 -6.73 -7.39
C PHE A 257 -15.55 -7.94 -6.88
N ASP A 258 -14.79 -7.76 -5.81
CA ASP A 258 -13.86 -8.75 -5.28
C ASP A 258 -14.56 -9.75 -4.34
N SER A 259 -15.27 -9.26 -3.30
CA SER A 259 -16.13 -10.10 -2.45
C SER A 259 -17.26 -9.29 -1.80
N GLY A 260 -18.32 -9.96 -1.33
CA GLY A 260 -19.46 -9.33 -0.63
C GLY A 260 -20.81 -9.59 -1.26
N THR A 261 -21.80 -8.74 -0.90
CA THR A 261 -23.19 -8.90 -1.37
C THR A 261 -23.67 -7.63 -2.09
N ILE A 262 -24.31 -7.79 -3.25
CA ILE A 262 -25.15 -6.78 -3.89
C ILE A 262 -26.59 -7.19 -3.75
N GLN A 263 -27.40 -6.40 -3.05
CA GLN A 263 -28.82 -6.75 -2.86
C GLN A 263 -29.75 -5.57 -3.06
N ASN A 264 -30.92 -5.84 -3.62
CA ASN A 264 -31.96 -4.84 -3.88
C ASN A 264 -31.38 -3.64 -4.64
N CYS A 265 -30.63 -3.89 -5.71
CA CYS A 265 -29.93 -2.86 -6.47
C CYS A 265 -30.36 -2.90 -7.95
N ALA A 266 -30.25 -1.74 -8.60
CA ALA A 266 -30.59 -1.64 -10.01
C ALA A 266 -29.58 -0.82 -10.82
N ASN A 267 -29.35 -1.22 -12.07
CA ASN A 267 -28.77 -0.35 -13.08
C ASN A 267 -29.75 -0.10 -14.22
N TYR A 268 -30.04 1.17 -14.45
CA TYR A 268 -30.93 1.64 -15.53
C TYR A 268 -30.13 2.26 -16.70
N GLY A 269 -28.89 2.68 -16.45
CA GLY A 269 -28.02 3.31 -17.45
C GLY A 269 -27.36 2.31 -18.39
N ASP A 270 -27.03 2.78 -19.60
CA ASP A 270 -26.24 2.02 -20.55
C ASP A 270 -24.78 1.88 -20.11
N VAL A 271 -24.16 0.75 -20.43
CA VAL A 271 -22.77 0.44 -20.08
C VAL A 271 -21.97 0.14 -21.35
N THR A 272 -20.92 0.91 -21.56
CA THR A 272 -19.95 0.67 -22.65
C THR A 272 -18.58 0.39 -22.04
N GLY A 273 -17.89 -0.62 -22.53
CA GLY A 273 -16.56 -0.99 -22.03
C GLY A 273 -15.71 -1.70 -23.07
N THR A 274 -14.49 -2.06 -22.70
CA THR A 274 -13.60 -2.86 -23.55
C THR A 274 -13.64 -4.32 -23.10
N ASP A 275 -13.24 -4.59 -21.87
CA ASP A 275 -13.11 -5.93 -21.31
C ASP A 275 -14.09 -6.13 -20.14
N ASN A 276 -14.63 -7.35 -20.00
CA ASN A 276 -15.51 -7.72 -18.88
C ASN A 276 -16.63 -6.67 -18.65
N VAL A 277 -17.55 -6.56 -19.61
CA VAL A 277 -18.59 -5.53 -19.57
C VAL A 277 -19.91 -6.13 -19.12
N GLY A 278 -20.50 -5.58 -18.06
CA GLY A 278 -21.79 -6.05 -17.54
C GLY A 278 -22.70 -4.93 -17.10
N ASN A 279 -24.02 -5.11 -17.27
CA ASN A 279 -24.98 -4.08 -16.87
C ASN A 279 -24.91 -3.77 -15.37
N LEU A 280 -24.70 -4.78 -14.52
CA LEU A 280 -24.51 -4.57 -13.06
C LEU A 280 -23.04 -4.58 -12.68
N ILE A 281 -22.30 -5.63 -13.05
CA ILE A 281 -20.91 -5.84 -12.63
C ILE A 281 -20.06 -6.15 -13.87
N GLY A 282 -18.92 -5.46 -14.01
CA GLY A 282 -17.95 -5.79 -15.05
C GLY A 282 -17.27 -7.13 -14.77
N PHE A 283 -16.54 -7.22 -13.67
CA PHE A 283 -15.84 -8.43 -13.22
C PHE A 283 -16.21 -8.78 -11.78
N ALA A 284 -16.59 -10.03 -11.54
CA ALA A 284 -17.01 -10.53 -10.23
C ALA A 284 -16.13 -11.67 -9.75
N ASP A 285 -15.74 -11.60 -8.46
CA ASP A 285 -15.07 -12.66 -7.75
C ASP A 285 -15.80 -12.85 -6.40
N GLU A 286 -16.07 -14.05 -5.95
CA GLU A 286 -16.72 -14.37 -4.66
C GLU A 286 -17.98 -13.53 -4.29
N CYS A 287 -18.82 -13.18 -5.24
CA CYS A 287 -19.96 -12.31 -5.01
C CYS A 287 -21.28 -13.07 -4.70
N ASN A 288 -22.18 -12.41 -3.94
CA ASN A 288 -23.56 -12.83 -3.79
C ASN A 288 -24.49 -11.76 -4.36
N LEU A 289 -25.33 -12.14 -5.32
CA LEU A 289 -26.33 -11.28 -5.93
C LEU A 289 -27.73 -11.65 -5.43
N ASN A 290 -28.50 -10.66 -4.98
CA ASN A 290 -29.81 -10.86 -4.39
C ASN A 290 -30.80 -9.77 -4.82
N ASN A 291 -31.86 -10.13 -5.51
CA ASN A 291 -32.94 -9.22 -5.97
C ASN A 291 -32.39 -7.98 -6.70
N VAL A 292 -31.80 -8.17 -7.84
CA VAL A 292 -31.21 -7.12 -8.66
C VAL A 292 -31.91 -6.97 -10.01
N LEU A 293 -31.82 -5.77 -10.59
CA LEU A 293 -32.40 -5.44 -11.89
C LEU A 293 -31.39 -4.75 -12.79
N GLY A 294 -31.20 -5.25 -14.02
CA GLY A 294 -30.44 -4.61 -15.08
C GLY A 294 -31.31 -4.28 -16.30
N THR A 295 -31.42 -3.01 -16.69
CA THR A 295 -32.28 -2.63 -17.84
C THR A 295 -31.55 -2.00 -19.02
N GLY A 296 -30.37 -1.42 -18.80
CA GLY A 296 -29.60 -0.72 -19.83
C GLY A 296 -28.92 -1.64 -20.85
N ASN A 297 -28.55 -1.06 -21.98
CA ASN A 297 -27.79 -1.77 -23.02
C ASN A 297 -26.34 -2.00 -22.59
N VAL A 298 -25.71 -3.04 -23.13
CA VAL A 298 -24.30 -3.38 -22.89
C VAL A 298 -23.53 -3.40 -24.20
N THR A 299 -22.46 -2.64 -24.27
CA THR A 299 -21.57 -2.59 -25.45
C THR A 299 -20.14 -2.89 -25.05
N ALA A 300 -19.59 -4.01 -25.50
CA ALA A 300 -18.18 -4.36 -25.38
C ALA A 300 -17.46 -4.06 -26.70
N THR A 301 -16.35 -3.32 -26.66
CA THR A 301 -15.58 -2.95 -27.86
C THR A 301 -14.51 -3.98 -28.23
N SER A 302 -14.26 -4.98 -27.39
CA SER A 302 -13.43 -6.16 -27.66
C SER A 302 -14.27 -7.44 -27.77
N SER A 303 -13.61 -8.58 -27.99
CA SER A 303 -14.21 -9.93 -27.97
C SER A 303 -14.25 -10.55 -26.57
N ASP A 304 -13.85 -9.83 -25.54
CA ASP A 304 -13.82 -10.31 -24.16
C ASP A 304 -15.23 -10.48 -23.57
N PRO A 305 -15.37 -11.23 -22.46
CA PRO A 305 -16.68 -11.55 -21.91
C PRO A 305 -17.54 -10.31 -21.63
N ALA A 306 -18.77 -10.34 -22.14
CA ALA A 306 -19.79 -9.35 -21.87
C ALA A 306 -21.16 -9.98 -21.64
N GLY A 307 -21.96 -9.43 -20.71
CA GLY A 307 -23.29 -9.97 -20.36
C GLY A 307 -24.27 -8.89 -19.90
N LEU A 308 -25.57 -9.14 -20.11
CA LEU A 308 -26.65 -8.23 -19.74
C LEU A 308 -26.85 -8.06 -18.22
N LEU A 309 -26.10 -8.78 -17.39
CA LEU A 309 -26.00 -8.56 -15.95
C LEU A 309 -24.53 -8.48 -15.51
N VAL A 310 -23.73 -9.52 -15.77
CA VAL A 310 -22.34 -9.63 -15.32
C VAL A 310 -21.44 -9.92 -16.52
N GLY A 311 -20.35 -9.16 -16.68
CA GLY A 311 -19.39 -9.37 -17.74
C GLY A 311 -18.67 -10.70 -17.59
N ASN A 312 -18.00 -10.89 -16.44
CA ASN A 312 -17.23 -12.12 -16.16
C ASN A 312 -17.28 -12.49 -14.67
N VAL A 313 -17.38 -13.79 -14.38
CA VAL A 313 -17.32 -14.38 -13.04
C VAL A 313 -16.12 -15.31 -12.96
N ARG A 314 -15.16 -15.02 -12.08
CA ARG A 314 -13.94 -15.84 -11.93
C ARG A 314 -14.16 -17.06 -11.06
N ASN A 315 -14.82 -16.89 -9.91
CA ASN A 315 -14.86 -17.91 -8.88
C ASN A 315 -16.24 -18.58 -8.80
N SER A 316 -16.27 -19.93 -8.77
CA SER A 316 -17.48 -20.73 -8.63
C SER A 316 -18.20 -20.55 -7.27
N SER A 317 -17.57 -19.87 -6.29
CA SER A 317 -18.21 -19.50 -5.02
C SER A 317 -19.19 -18.31 -5.14
N SER A 318 -19.27 -17.67 -6.30
CA SER A 318 -20.25 -16.61 -6.57
C SER A 318 -21.66 -17.18 -6.71
N THR A 319 -22.66 -16.54 -6.08
CA THR A 319 -24.01 -17.07 -5.90
C THR A 319 -25.10 -16.10 -6.36
N ALA A 320 -26.25 -16.65 -6.78
CA ALA A 320 -27.52 -15.93 -6.96
C ALA A 320 -28.49 -16.35 -5.86
N SER A 321 -28.59 -15.56 -4.77
CA SER A 321 -29.48 -15.93 -3.65
C SER A 321 -30.92 -15.43 -3.80
N GLY A 322 -31.18 -14.43 -4.67
CA GLY A 322 -32.52 -13.90 -4.99
C GLY A 322 -32.75 -13.81 -6.50
N ILE A 323 -33.83 -13.16 -6.92
CA ILE A 323 -34.15 -12.97 -8.34
C ILE A 323 -33.17 -11.99 -9.00
N LEU A 324 -32.54 -12.39 -10.09
CA LEU A 324 -31.69 -11.56 -10.91
C LEU A 324 -32.44 -11.25 -12.22
N ALA A 325 -33.14 -10.12 -12.23
CA ALA A 325 -33.96 -9.71 -13.36
C ALA A 325 -33.16 -8.86 -14.35
N TYR A 326 -33.35 -9.08 -15.64
CA TYR A 326 -32.80 -8.20 -16.65
C TYR A 326 -33.76 -7.98 -17.82
N ASN A 327 -33.58 -6.86 -18.51
CA ASN A 327 -34.31 -6.57 -19.75
C ASN A 327 -33.78 -7.45 -20.88
N GLY A 328 -34.52 -8.49 -21.22
CA GLY A 328 -34.21 -9.38 -22.33
C GLY A 328 -34.33 -8.72 -23.73
N SER A 329 -34.91 -7.51 -23.81
CA SER A 329 -34.96 -6.68 -25.02
C SER A 329 -33.78 -5.68 -25.09
N ALA A 330 -32.93 -5.59 -24.05
CA ALA A 330 -31.72 -4.76 -24.07
C ALA A 330 -30.70 -5.32 -25.08
N LYS A 331 -29.95 -4.42 -25.71
CA LYS A 331 -28.95 -4.80 -26.69
C LYS A 331 -27.66 -5.21 -26.03
N LEU A 332 -27.15 -6.37 -26.45
CA LEU A 332 -25.78 -6.80 -26.15
C LEU A 332 -24.95 -6.68 -27.43
N THR A 333 -23.99 -5.74 -27.47
CA THR A 333 -23.12 -5.54 -28.63
C THR A 333 -21.70 -5.95 -28.24
N ILE A 334 -21.07 -6.83 -29.02
CA ILE A 334 -19.69 -7.29 -28.79
C ILE A 334 -18.89 -7.05 -30.07
N ASN A 335 -17.79 -6.31 -29.95
CA ASN A 335 -16.89 -5.95 -31.06
C ASN A 335 -17.69 -5.40 -32.30
N GLY A 336 -18.60 -4.46 -32.01
CA GLY A 336 -19.43 -3.81 -33.03
C GLY A 336 -20.58 -4.65 -33.59
N THR A 337 -20.74 -5.90 -33.14
CA THR A 337 -21.81 -6.80 -33.61
C THR A 337 -22.87 -7.00 -32.52
N GLU A 338 -24.15 -6.65 -32.82
CA GLU A 338 -25.28 -6.92 -31.93
C GLU A 338 -25.53 -8.44 -31.87
N GLN A 339 -25.56 -8.97 -30.63
CA GLN A 339 -25.77 -10.39 -30.38
C GLN A 339 -27.28 -10.75 -30.49
N ALA A 340 -27.59 -11.98 -30.91
CA ALA A 340 -28.96 -12.45 -31.06
C ALA A 340 -29.10 -13.93 -30.64
N GLY A 341 -30.29 -14.33 -30.22
CA GLY A 341 -30.57 -15.70 -29.79
C GLY A 341 -29.66 -16.16 -28.63
N ASP A 342 -29.15 -17.36 -28.71
CA ASP A 342 -28.33 -17.98 -27.67
C ASP A 342 -26.99 -17.24 -27.42
N ALA A 343 -26.59 -16.31 -28.27
CA ALA A 343 -25.42 -15.46 -28.09
C ALA A 343 -25.71 -14.32 -27.10
N VAL A 344 -26.96 -13.99 -26.80
CA VAL A 344 -27.32 -13.00 -25.78
C VAL A 344 -27.24 -13.65 -24.41
N LYS A 345 -26.25 -13.31 -23.65
CA LYS A 345 -25.97 -13.89 -22.31
C LYS A 345 -26.24 -12.90 -21.19
N ALA A 346 -26.83 -13.40 -20.12
CA ALA A 346 -26.91 -12.65 -18.85
C ALA A 346 -25.51 -12.52 -18.18
N ILE A 347 -24.71 -13.59 -18.26
CA ILE A 347 -23.32 -13.65 -17.76
C ILE A 347 -22.42 -13.98 -18.95
N GLY A 348 -21.48 -13.08 -19.24
CA GLY A 348 -20.60 -13.21 -20.40
C GLY A 348 -19.58 -14.35 -20.26
N GLY A 349 -18.94 -14.46 -19.10
CA GLY A 349 -17.97 -15.51 -18.77
C GLY A 349 -18.14 -16.04 -17.35
N GLY A 350 -17.77 -17.31 -17.12
CA GLY A 350 -17.98 -17.99 -15.84
C GLY A 350 -19.46 -18.33 -15.57
N SER A 351 -19.78 -18.58 -14.30
CA SER A 351 -21.14 -18.92 -13.86
C SER A 351 -21.37 -18.54 -12.40
N LEU A 352 -22.64 -18.32 -12.05
CA LEU A 352 -23.10 -18.17 -10.66
C LEU A 352 -23.72 -19.50 -10.19
N THR A 353 -23.51 -19.88 -8.96
CA THR A 353 -24.30 -20.93 -8.31
C THR A 353 -25.73 -20.46 -8.16
N SER A 354 -26.70 -21.36 -8.33
CA SER A 354 -28.13 -21.04 -8.35
C SER A 354 -28.55 -20.10 -9.50
N ALA A 355 -27.99 -20.32 -10.69
CA ALA A 355 -28.26 -19.53 -11.88
C ALA A 355 -29.71 -19.64 -12.39
N GLU A 356 -30.50 -20.57 -11.90
CA GLU A 356 -31.93 -20.72 -12.18
C GLU A 356 -32.78 -19.49 -11.79
N LYS A 357 -32.23 -18.59 -10.98
CA LYS A 357 -32.88 -17.33 -10.59
C LYS A 357 -32.55 -16.15 -11.52
N ILE A 358 -31.76 -16.38 -12.56
CA ILE A 358 -31.46 -15.37 -13.58
C ILE A 358 -32.55 -15.40 -14.66
N MET A 359 -33.26 -14.28 -14.81
CA MET A 359 -34.45 -14.21 -15.62
C MET A 359 -34.48 -13.01 -16.57
N ALA A 360 -34.67 -13.31 -17.84
CA ALA A 360 -34.94 -12.32 -18.90
C ALA A 360 -36.43 -11.96 -18.90
N PHE A 361 -36.72 -10.67 -18.88
CA PHE A 361 -38.08 -10.15 -19.03
C PHE A 361 -38.17 -9.29 -20.29
N SER A 362 -39.32 -9.42 -21.05
CA SER A 362 -39.54 -8.51 -22.16
C SER A 362 -39.84 -7.09 -21.67
N ALA A 363 -39.75 -6.11 -22.57
CA ALA A 363 -40.11 -4.73 -22.27
C ALA A 363 -41.56 -4.60 -21.79
N GLU A 364 -42.47 -5.39 -22.37
CA GLU A 364 -43.86 -5.43 -21.97
C GLU A 364 -44.02 -6.02 -20.56
N GLN A 365 -43.29 -7.06 -20.21
CA GLN A 365 -43.30 -7.64 -18.85
C GLN A 365 -42.74 -6.66 -17.82
N LEU A 366 -41.66 -5.95 -18.14
CA LEU A 366 -41.12 -4.89 -17.29
C LEU A 366 -42.15 -3.76 -17.05
N LYS A 367 -42.82 -3.33 -18.11
CA LYS A 367 -43.83 -2.26 -18.04
C LYS A 367 -45.13 -2.69 -17.35
N SER A 368 -45.50 -3.97 -17.43
CA SER A 368 -46.79 -4.49 -16.90
C SER A 368 -46.91 -4.46 -15.37
N GLY A 369 -45.83 -4.27 -14.63
CA GLY A 369 -45.80 -4.40 -13.18
C GLY A 369 -45.43 -5.79 -12.65
N LEU A 370 -45.34 -6.80 -13.53
CA LEU A 370 -44.96 -8.16 -13.14
C LEU A 370 -43.66 -8.21 -12.37
N VAL A 371 -42.61 -7.57 -12.92
CA VAL A 371 -41.26 -7.62 -12.33
C VAL A 371 -41.22 -6.84 -11.03
N ALA A 372 -41.91 -5.69 -10.93
CA ALA A 372 -42.07 -4.96 -9.69
C ALA A 372 -42.73 -5.81 -8.60
N PHE A 373 -43.83 -6.52 -8.95
CA PHE A 373 -44.52 -7.42 -8.05
C PHE A 373 -43.62 -8.55 -7.54
N ILE A 374 -42.89 -9.23 -8.44
CA ILE A 374 -41.96 -10.31 -8.10
C ILE A 374 -40.86 -9.81 -7.16
N LEU A 375 -40.22 -8.67 -7.47
CA LEU A 375 -39.15 -8.12 -6.66
C LEU A 375 -39.63 -7.65 -5.29
N GLN A 376 -40.86 -7.11 -5.18
CA GLN A 376 -41.47 -6.71 -3.90
C GLN A 376 -41.68 -7.91 -2.95
N GLU A 377 -42.20 -9.03 -3.46
CA GLU A 377 -42.51 -10.20 -2.65
C GLU A 377 -41.26 -10.97 -2.16
N ASN A 378 -40.11 -10.77 -2.82
CA ASN A 378 -38.84 -11.41 -2.46
C ASN A 378 -37.96 -10.57 -1.50
N VAL A 379 -38.43 -9.38 -1.07
CA VAL A 379 -37.63 -8.49 -0.20
C VAL A 379 -38.00 -8.64 1.26
N SER A 380 -37.05 -9.05 2.10
CA SER A 380 -37.13 -8.91 3.54
C SER A 380 -36.50 -7.57 3.95
N GLY A 381 -37.28 -6.63 4.53
CA GLY A 381 -36.77 -5.37 5.05
C GLY A 381 -37.29 -4.10 4.39
N SER A 382 -36.52 -2.99 4.51
CA SER A 382 -36.96 -1.64 4.14
C SER A 382 -36.81 -1.26 2.67
N ALA A 383 -36.22 -2.10 1.84
CA ALA A 383 -36.07 -1.85 0.41
C ALA A 383 -37.44 -1.95 -0.28
N LYS A 384 -37.84 -0.89 -0.98
CA LYS A 384 -39.12 -0.82 -1.64
C LYS A 384 -38.90 -0.81 -3.15
N TRP A 385 -39.31 -1.87 -3.79
CA TRP A 385 -39.53 -1.88 -5.23
C TRP A 385 -40.96 -1.41 -5.51
N GLY A 386 -41.14 -0.56 -6.50
CA GLY A 386 -42.45 -0.10 -6.92
C GLY A 386 -42.43 0.34 -8.37
N GLN A 387 -43.61 0.62 -8.91
CA GLN A 387 -43.77 1.07 -10.30
C GLN A 387 -45.10 1.81 -10.43
N ASN A 388 -45.08 3.01 -10.96
CA ASN A 388 -46.31 3.65 -11.41
C ASN A 388 -46.66 3.09 -12.81
N LEU A 389 -47.67 2.23 -12.87
CA LEU A 389 -48.02 1.52 -14.07
C LEU A 389 -48.54 2.41 -15.22
N ASN A 390 -48.76 3.70 -14.94
CA ASN A 390 -49.15 4.67 -15.98
C ASN A 390 -47.97 5.40 -16.62
N THR A 391 -46.83 5.48 -15.92
CA THR A 391 -45.69 6.33 -16.30
C THR A 391 -44.36 5.61 -16.40
N ASP A 392 -44.19 4.53 -15.65
CA ASP A 392 -42.89 3.89 -15.52
C ASP A 392 -42.79 2.70 -16.48
N ASP A 393 -41.74 2.62 -17.28
CA ASP A 393 -41.51 1.52 -18.21
C ASP A 393 -40.91 0.28 -17.50
N TYR A 394 -40.42 0.42 -16.26
CA TYR A 394 -39.82 -0.64 -15.47
C TYR A 394 -39.92 -0.36 -13.95
N PRO A 395 -39.67 -1.38 -13.09
CA PRO A 395 -39.63 -1.20 -11.64
C PRO A 395 -38.58 -0.17 -11.21
N LEU A 396 -38.93 0.68 -10.23
CA LEU A 396 -38.02 1.65 -9.65
C LEU A 396 -37.73 1.30 -8.18
N LEU A 397 -36.46 1.34 -7.81
CA LEU A 397 -36.06 1.17 -6.44
C LEU A 397 -36.38 2.44 -5.63
N GLY A 398 -36.90 2.28 -4.40
CA GLY A 398 -37.32 3.41 -3.57
C GLY A 398 -38.69 3.98 -3.89
N SER A 399 -39.36 3.52 -4.95
CA SER A 399 -40.71 3.97 -5.33
C SER A 399 -41.75 3.59 -4.26
N THR A 400 -42.63 4.53 -3.95
CA THR A 400 -43.78 4.29 -3.03
C THR A 400 -44.99 3.66 -3.74
N ASN A 401 -44.95 3.56 -5.08
CA ASN A 401 -46.05 3.00 -5.89
C ASN A 401 -45.99 1.47 -5.83
N LYS A 402 -46.61 0.89 -4.80
CA LYS A 402 -46.70 -0.57 -4.67
C LYS A 402 -47.51 -1.14 -5.83
N VAL A 403 -47.07 -2.28 -6.35
CA VAL A 403 -47.78 -3.07 -7.37
C VAL A 403 -48.42 -4.27 -6.71
N TYR A 404 -49.67 -4.53 -7.06
CA TYR A 404 -50.48 -5.65 -6.58
C TYR A 404 -50.87 -6.53 -7.76
N SER A 405 -50.98 -7.83 -7.52
CA SER A 405 -51.62 -8.76 -8.45
C SER A 405 -53.01 -9.17 -7.93
N ASN A 406 -53.97 -9.32 -8.80
CA ASN A 406 -55.31 -9.80 -8.45
C ASN A 406 -55.44 -11.33 -8.45
N ARG A 407 -54.39 -12.07 -8.79
CA ARG A 407 -54.33 -13.54 -8.83
C ARG A 407 -52.92 -14.01 -8.40
N PRO A 408 -52.79 -15.27 -7.90
CA PRO A 408 -51.48 -15.87 -7.69
C PRO A 408 -50.68 -15.92 -9.01
N VAL A 409 -49.40 -15.64 -8.88
CA VAL A 409 -48.38 -15.72 -9.96
C VAL A 409 -47.37 -16.79 -9.56
N THR A 410 -47.22 -17.82 -10.38
CA THR A 410 -46.24 -18.87 -10.15
C THR A 410 -45.19 -18.80 -11.28
N MET A 411 -43.95 -18.73 -10.89
CA MET A 411 -42.81 -18.82 -11.80
C MET A 411 -42.12 -20.15 -11.59
N LYS A 412 -41.88 -20.87 -12.69
CA LYS A 412 -41.07 -22.11 -12.66
C LYS A 412 -39.59 -21.81 -12.83
N CYS A 413 -38.75 -22.66 -12.32
CA CYS A 413 -37.30 -22.58 -12.54
C CYS A 413 -36.87 -22.75 -14.00
N SER A 414 -37.77 -23.21 -14.88
CA SER A 414 -37.63 -23.19 -16.35
C SER A 414 -37.81 -21.80 -16.97
N GLY A 415 -38.19 -20.79 -16.18
CA GLY A 415 -38.57 -19.46 -16.68
C GLY A 415 -40.03 -19.34 -17.13
N GLU A 416 -40.82 -20.42 -17.11
CA GLU A 416 -42.24 -20.43 -17.47
C GLU A 416 -43.08 -19.77 -16.36
N LEU A 417 -44.01 -18.88 -16.75
CA LEU A 417 -44.97 -18.25 -15.85
C LEU A 417 -46.32 -18.95 -15.91
N GLU A 418 -46.79 -19.39 -14.75
CA GLU A 418 -48.16 -19.91 -14.59
C GLU A 418 -49.02 -18.86 -13.87
N GLY A 419 -50.17 -18.53 -14.47
CA GLY A 419 -51.12 -17.58 -13.88
C GLY A 419 -50.71 -16.12 -14.11
N THR A 420 -51.07 -15.56 -15.22
CA THR A 420 -50.93 -14.12 -15.51
C THR A 420 -52.09 -13.37 -14.82
N GLY A 421 -51.74 -12.73 -13.71
CA GLY A 421 -52.64 -11.77 -13.04
C GLY A 421 -52.65 -10.42 -13.78
N THR A 422 -53.66 -9.61 -13.53
CA THR A 422 -53.64 -8.20 -13.88
C THR A 422 -52.95 -7.45 -12.74
N PHE A 423 -51.92 -6.61 -13.09
CA PHE A 423 -51.21 -5.82 -12.12
C PHE A 423 -51.80 -4.42 -11.99
N THR A 424 -51.81 -3.87 -10.78
CA THR A 424 -52.42 -2.58 -10.47
C THR A 424 -51.71 -1.90 -9.32
N ASN A 425 -51.76 -0.57 -9.28
CA ASN A 425 -51.30 0.22 -8.14
C ASN A 425 -52.38 0.35 -7.03
N ILE A 426 -53.61 -0.02 -7.32
CA ILE A 426 -54.74 -0.01 -6.36
C ILE A 426 -54.84 -1.40 -5.73
N LYS A 427 -54.83 -1.46 -4.41
CA LYS A 427 -54.95 -2.72 -3.67
C LYS A 427 -56.25 -3.43 -4.04
N PRO A 428 -56.23 -4.65 -4.62
CA PRO A 428 -57.45 -5.39 -4.98
C PRO A 428 -58.09 -5.99 -3.72
N ALA A 429 -59.35 -6.32 -3.83
CA ALA A 429 -60.09 -7.00 -2.71
C ALA A 429 -59.47 -8.36 -2.37
N GLN A 430 -58.92 -9.05 -3.36
CA GLN A 430 -58.16 -10.29 -3.18
C GLN A 430 -56.77 -10.07 -3.77
N GLU A 431 -55.72 -10.12 -2.95
CA GLU A 431 -54.36 -10.03 -3.39
C GLU A 431 -53.85 -11.41 -3.86
N GLY A 432 -53.17 -11.44 -4.99
CA GLY A 432 -52.41 -12.59 -5.45
C GLY A 432 -51.07 -12.71 -4.71
N THR A 433 -50.55 -13.91 -4.64
CA THR A 433 -49.22 -14.20 -4.05
C THR A 433 -48.24 -14.58 -5.19
N PHE A 434 -46.94 -14.35 -4.93
CA PHE A 434 -45.90 -14.87 -5.80
C PHE A 434 -45.37 -16.20 -5.24
N THR A 435 -45.19 -17.19 -6.11
CA THR A 435 -44.62 -18.50 -5.79
C THR A 435 -43.56 -18.88 -6.81
N PHE A 436 -42.40 -19.33 -6.36
CA PHE A 436 -41.39 -19.93 -7.22
C PHE A 436 -41.46 -21.46 -7.09
N LYS A 437 -41.49 -22.19 -8.18
CA LYS A 437 -41.61 -23.65 -8.22
C LYS A 437 -40.46 -24.29 -8.95
N HIS A 438 -40.02 -25.45 -8.48
CA HIS A 438 -39.06 -26.33 -9.15
C HIS A 438 -39.77 -27.43 -9.95
N GLY A 439 -38.98 -28.29 -10.64
CA GLY A 439 -39.51 -29.42 -11.43
C GLY A 439 -40.21 -30.45 -10.53
N ASP A 440 -41.06 -31.31 -11.16
CA ASP A 440 -41.93 -32.25 -10.44
C ASP A 440 -41.25 -33.60 -10.12
N SER A 441 -40.03 -33.88 -10.62
CA SER A 441 -39.34 -35.18 -10.53
C SER A 441 -37.93 -35.04 -9.99
N PRO A 442 -37.74 -34.88 -8.64
CA PRO A 442 -36.40 -34.72 -8.06
C PRO A 442 -35.64 -36.03 -8.02
N THR A 443 -34.37 -35.98 -8.33
CA THR A 443 -33.42 -37.07 -8.07
C THR A 443 -33.05 -37.10 -6.58
N HIS A 444 -33.21 -38.27 -5.94
CA HIS A 444 -32.95 -38.46 -4.53
C HIS A 444 -31.52 -38.96 -4.26
N HIS A 445 -30.82 -38.33 -3.36
CA HIS A 445 -29.49 -38.71 -2.85
C HIS A 445 -29.57 -39.01 -1.37
N LYS A 446 -29.20 -40.24 -0.97
CA LYS A 446 -29.18 -40.67 0.43
C LYS A 446 -27.99 -40.06 1.18
N SER A 447 -28.11 -39.88 2.48
CA SER A 447 -27.01 -39.44 3.35
C SER A 447 -25.85 -40.44 3.34
N VAL A 448 -24.64 -39.90 3.39
CA VAL A 448 -23.39 -40.65 3.56
C VAL A 448 -22.62 -39.97 4.69
N ASP A 449 -22.25 -40.73 5.69
CA ASP A 449 -21.48 -40.22 6.84
C ASP A 449 -20.09 -39.76 6.42
N ALA A 450 -19.67 -38.58 6.88
CA ALA A 450 -18.31 -38.10 6.70
C ALA A 450 -17.31 -38.90 7.55
N THR A 451 -16.15 -39.18 7.01
CA THR A 451 -15.01 -39.73 7.76
C THR A 451 -14.07 -38.62 8.24
N CYS A 452 -12.93 -38.93 8.81
CA CYS A 452 -11.91 -37.94 9.18
C CYS A 452 -11.34 -37.21 7.96
N THR A 453 -11.29 -37.85 6.80
CA THR A 453 -10.58 -37.35 5.59
C THR A 453 -11.42 -37.28 4.34
N THR A 454 -12.63 -37.88 4.35
CA THR A 454 -13.57 -37.82 3.22
C THR A 454 -14.87 -37.20 3.61
N ASP A 455 -15.34 -36.30 2.74
CA ASP A 455 -16.66 -35.66 2.91
C ASP A 455 -17.76 -36.72 2.78
N GLY A 456 -18.82 -36.51 3.57
CA GLY A 456 -20.11 -37.18 3.43
C GLY A 456 -21.11 -36.25 2.81
N ASN A 457 -22.37 -36.60 2.85
CA ASN A 457 -23.47 -35.72 2.46
C ASN A 457 -24.71 -35.96 3.33
N ILE A 458 -25.48 -34.90 3.56
CA ILE A 458 -26.86 -35.05 4.09
C ILE A 458 -27.76 -35.71 3.02
N GLU A 459 -28.90 -36.22 3.42
CA GLU A 459 -29.95 -36.60 2.48
C GLU A 459 -30.44 -35.35 1.74
N TYR A 460 -30.50 -35.42 0.40
CA TYR A 460 -30.94 -34.28 -0.41
C TYR A 460 -31.62 -34.72 -1.71
N TRP A 461 -32.36 -33.79 -2.33
CA TRP A 461 -33.01 -33.96 -3.60
C TRP A 461 -32.52 -32.93 -4.59
N VAL A 462 -32.32 -33.30 -5.83
CA VAL A 462 -31.90 -32.41 -6.92
C VAL A 462 -33.04 -32.22 -7.89
N CYS A 463 -33.39 -30.97 -8.18
CA CYS A 463 -34.40 -30.66 -9.20
C CYS A 463 -33.94 -31.12 -10.61
N ASP A 464 -34.76 -31.84 -11.31
CA ASP A 464 -34.44 -32.35 -12.67
C ASP A 464 -34.35 -31.28 -13.75
N VAL A 465 -34.85 -30.06 -13.48
CA VAL A 465 -34.92 -28.94 -14.44
C VAL A 465 -33.76 -27.94 -14.19
N CYS A 466 -33.59 -27.48 -12.96
CA CYS A 466 -32.60 -26.44 -12.63
C CYS A 466 -31.38 -26.94 -11.88
N HIS A 467 -31.35 -28.24 -11.53
CA HIS A 467 -30.28 -28.91 -10.78
C HIS A 467 -30.00 -28.32 -9.40
N ALA A 468 -30.86 -27.48 -8.86
CA ALA A 468 -30.78 -27.00 -7.48
C ALA A 468 -31.02 -28.14 -6.48
N SER A 469 -30.33 -28.09 -5.32
CA SER A 469 -30.40 -29.12 -4.27
C SER A 469 -31.27 -28.69 -3.12
N PHE A 470 -32.03 -29.64 -2.54
CA PHE A 470 -33.05 -29.39 -1.51
C PHE A 470 -32.94 -30.41 -0.38
N SER A 471 -33.30 -29.99 0.85
CA SER A 471 -33.35 -30.87 2.01
C SER A 471 -34.66 -31.66 2.11
N ASP A 472 -35.64 -31.39 1.21
CA ASP A 472 -36.92 -32.03 1.21
C ASP A 472 -37.35 -32.44 -0.19
N LYS A 473 -38.15 -33.54 -0.28
CA LYS A 473 -38.65 -34.05 -1.56
C LYS A 473 -39.60 -33.08 -2.28
N GLN A 474 -40.22 -32.17 -1.56
CA GLN A 474 -41.10 -31.14 -2.08
C GLN A 474 -40.35 -29.96 -2.69
N MET A 475 -39.03 -29.94 -2.55
CA MET A 475 -38.10 -28.88 -3.05
C MET A 475 -38.48 -27.49 -2.54
N THR A 476 -38.86 -27.41 -1.25
CA THR A 476 -39.23 -26.15 -0.60
C THR A 476 -38.04 -25.49 0.13
N GLN A 477 -37.06 -26.29 0.56
CA GLN A 477 -35.90 -25.85 1.31
C GLN A 477 -34.62 -26.05 0.53
N VAL A 478 -34.12 -24.99 -0.11
CA VAL A 478 -32.87 -25.04 -0.85
C VAL A 478 -31.71 -25.32 0.10
N VAL A 479 -30.82 -26.22 -0.28
CA VAL A 479 -29.56 -26.50 0.44
C VAL A 479 -28.41 -25.88 -0.32
N SER A 480 -27.77 -24.90 0.28
CA SER A 480 -26.60 -24.24 -0.29
C SER A 480 -25.36 -25.17 -0.35
N SER A 481 -25.31 -26.17 0.55
CA SER A 481 -24.34 -27.25 0.54
C SER A 481 -24.96 -28.50 1.12
N PHE A 482 -24.94 -29.58 0.38
CA PHE A 482 -25.32 -30.92 0.87
C PHE A 482 -24.14 -31.71 1.37
N VAL A 483 -22.93 -31.18 1.20
CA VAL A 483 -21.68 -31.82 1.65
C VAL A 483 -21.57 -31.70 3.17
N VAL A 484 -21.46 -32.85 3.83
CA VAL A 484 -21.01 -32.95 5.24
C VAL A 484 -19.53 -33.08 5.21
N SER A 485 -18.86 -32.01 5.57
CA SER A 485 -17.41 -31.97 5.51
C SER A 485 -16.79 -33.09 6.31
N ALA A 486 -15.66 -33.62 5.82
CA ALA A 486 -14.80 -34.52 6.56
C ALA A 486 -14.54 -33.94 7.96
N THR A 487 -14.60 -34.74 9.00
CA THR A 487 -14.59 -34.22 10.39
C THR A 487 -13.21 -33.76 10.86
N GLY A 488 -12.15 -34.01 10.07
CA GLY A 488 -10.78 -33.84 10.51
C GLY A 488 -10.37 -34.87 11.56
N HIS A 489 -9.09 -34.83 11.95
CA HIS A 489 -8.59 -35.66 13.05
C HIS A 489 -8.74 -34.91 14.38
N GLU A 490 -9.41 -35.52 15.34
CA GLU A 490 -9.53 -35.03 16.72
C GLU A 490 -8.69 -35.95 17.64
N TYR A 491 -7.56 -35.43 18.12
CA TYR A 491 -6.58 -36.22 18.85
C TYR A 491 -6.81 -36.19 20.37
N ASP A 492 -6.73 -37.35 21.03
CA ASP A 492 -6.75 -37.51 22.48
C ASP A 492 -5.41 -37.12 23.14
N GLU A 493 -5.29 -37.23 24.46
CA GLU A 493 -4.06 -36.91 25.21
C GLU A 493 -2.85 -37.78 24.81
N SER A 494 -3.07 -38.91 24.13
CA SER A 494 -2.03 -39.81 23.65
C SER A 494 -1.62 -39.57 22.21
N ASP A 495 -2.06 -38.44 21.61
CA ASP A 495 -1.84 -38.07 20.20
C ASP A 495 -2.46 -39.07 19.20
N LYS A 496 -3.56 -39.76 19.58
CA LYS A 496 -4.35 -40.63 18.71
C LYS A 496 -5.68 -40.02 18.35
N CYS A 497 -6.03 -40.11 17.08
CA CYS A 497 -7.35 -39.67 16.65
C CYS A 497 -8.45 -40.52 17.30
N THR A 498 -9.38 -39.90 17.99
CA THR A 498 -10.49 -40.57 18.71
C THR A 498 -11.41 -41.34 17.79
N LYS A 499 -11.48 -40.97 16.49
CA LYS A 499 -12.36 -41.59 15.48
C LYS A 499 -11.67 -42.71 14.69
N CYS A 500 -10.51 -42.42 14.11
CA CYS A 500 -9.82 -43.36 13.21
C CYS A 500 -8.55 -44.01 13.82
N GLN A 501 -8.17 -43.66 15.07
CA GLN A 501 -7.02 -44.17 15.81
C GLN A 501 -5.65 -43.87 15.17
N LYS A 502 -5.57 -42.97 14.16
CA LYS A 502 -4.32 -42.54 13.57
C LYS A 502 -3.52 -41.71 14.58
N GLU A 503 -2.24 -42.05 14.75
CA GLU A 503 -1.32 -41.32 15.63
C GLU A 503 -0.65 -40.16 14.88
N ILE A 504 -0.28 -39.07 15.61
CA ILE A 504 0.55 -38.01 15.06
C ILE A 504 1.97 -38.53 14.84
N PRO A 505 2.47 -38.55 13.59
CA PRO A 505 3.81 -39.08 13.29
C PRO A 505 4.93 -38.20 13.86
N PHE A 506 6.03 -38.86 14.28
CA PHE A 506 7.27 -38.20 14.64
C PHE A 506 8.13 -37.87 13.40
N LEU A 507 8.71 -36.70 13.37
CA LEU A 507 9.75 -36.31 12.43
C LEU A 507 11.13 -36.46 13.06
N THR A 508 12.11 -36.87 12.23
CA THR A 508 13.52 -36.95 12.58
C THR A 508 14.34 -35.96 11.77
N LEU A 509 15.57 -35.66 12.21
CA LEU A 509 16.48 -34.83 11.41
C LEU A 509 16.70 -35.46 10.01
N GLY A 510 16.72 -34.60 8.97
CA GLY A 510 16.80 -35.01 7.58
C GLY A 510 15.44 -35.09 6.88
N ASN A 511 15.39 -35.87 5.80
CA ASN A 511 14.20 -36.01 4.96
C ASN A 511 13.18 -36.98 5.54
N ASN A 512 11.98 -36.51 5.82
CA ASN A 512 10.83 -37.29 6.27
C ASN A 512 9.78 -37.34 5.15
N LYS A 513 9.30 -38.50 4.81
CA LYS A 513 8.20 -38.70 3.88
C LYS A 513 6.89 -38.52 4.62
N ILE A 514 6.01 -37.64 4.09
CA ILE A 514 4.70 -37.36 4.67
C ILE A 514 3.60 -37.48 3.62
N THR A 515 2.35 -37.52 4.07
CA THR A 515 1.14 -37.39 3.27
C THR A 515 0.38 -36.15 3.74
N ILE A 516 -0.05 -35.30 2.82
CA ILE A 516 -0.95 -34.17 3.11
C ILE A 516 -2.35 -34.60 2.68
N GLU A 517 -3.18 -34.85 3.68
CA GLU A 517 -4.59 -35.19 3.51
C GLU A 517 -5.43 -33.90 3.48
N LYS A 518 -6.65 -33.96 2.93
CA LYS A 518 -7.57 -32.83 2.94
C LYS A 518 -7.86 -32.39 4.37
N VAL A 519 -7.75 -31.08 4.63
CA VAL A 519 -8.05 -30.45 5.91
C VAL A 519 -9.11 -29.37 5.75
N LEU A 520 -9.95 -29.18 6.76
CA LEU A 520 -11.12 -28.31 6.71
C LEU A 520 -11.10 -27.19 7.73
N GLY A 521 -10.14 -27.24 8.65
CA GLY A 521 -9.95 -26.19 9.64
C GLY A 521 -9.41 -24.90 9.02
N SER A 522 -9.64 -23.79 9.72
CA SER A 522 -9.05 -22.51 9.37
C SER A 522 -7.53 -22.58 9.36
N MET A 523 -6.86 -21.90 8.44
CA MET A 523 -5.40 -21.76 8.43
C MET A 523 -4.86 -20.97 9.65
N PHE A 524 -5.74 -20.44 10.48
CA PHE A 524 -5.39 -19.77 11.74
C PHE A 524 -5.49 -20.70 12.97
N GLU A 525 -5.97 -21.93 12.80
CA GLU A 525 -6.17 -22.92 13.87
C GLU A 525 -5.40 -24.19 13.58
N ILE A 526 -4.89 -24.84 14.63
CA ILE A 526 -4.12 -26.07 14.51
C ILE A 526 -4.93 -27.22 13.86
N SER A 527 -6.25 -27.20 14.01
CA SER A 527 -7.18 -28.17 13.39
C SER A 527 -7.20 -28.09 11.85
N GLY A 528 -6.70 -27.01 11.28
CA GLY A 528 -6.57 -26.79 9.83
C GLY A 528 -5.35 -27.43 9.19
N TYR A 529 -4.61 -28.31 9.89
CA TYR A 529 -3.35 -28.88 9.40
C TYR A 529 -3.26 -30.39 9.61
N ASN A 530 -2.48 -31.04 8.74
CA ASN A 530 -1.91 -32.33 9.01
C ASN A 530 -0.76 -32.18 10.01
N LEU A 531 -0.85 -32.80 11.18
CA LEU A 531 0.08 -32.58 12.26
C LEU A 531 1.20 -33.65 12.28
N TYR A 532 2.41 -33.18 12.57
CA TYR A 532 3.62 -33.96 12.81
C TYR A 532 4.28 -33.42 14.07
N LYS A 533 5.03 -34.26 14.79
CA LYS A 533 5.72 -33.85 16.01
C LYS A 533 7.21 -34.02 15.93
N TYR A 534 7.94 -33.11 16.54
CA TYR A 534 9.39 -33.10 16.59
C TYR A 534 9.84 -32.74 18.02
N THR A 535 10.70 -33.58 18.61
CA THR A 535 11.31 -33.29 19.92
C THR A 535 12.73 -32.80 19.70
N ALA A 536 13.05 -31.59 20.16
CA ALA A 536 14.37 -31.00 19.97
C ALA A 536 15.42 -31.73 20.84
N PRO A 537 16.48 -32.33 20.24
CA PRO A 537 17.52 -33.01 21.00
C PRO A 537 18.47 -32.07 21.74
N GLU A 538 18.59 -30.81 21.25
CA GLU A 538 19.40 -29.72 21.78
C GLU A 538 18.69 -28.38 21.57
N ASP A 539 19.11 -27.34 22.31
CA ASP A 539 18.73 -25.95 22.03
C ASP A 539 19.31 -25.53 20.67
N GLY A 540 18.52 -24.83 19.83
CA GLY A 540 18.99 -24.39 18.54
C GLY A 540 17.87 -23.87 17.66
N THR A 541 18.20 -23.50 16.43
CA THR A 541 17.23 -23.09 15.40
C THR A 541 16.78 -24.29 14.58
N LEU A 542 15.50 -24.63 14.68
CA LEU A 542 14.83 -25.62 13.86
C LEU A 542 14.45 -24.99 12.52
N GLU A 543 14.83 -25.64 11.42
CA GLU A 543 14.35 -25.31 10.08
C GLU A 543 13.60 -26.51 9.53
N VAL A 544 12.37 -26.29 9.03
CA VAL A 544 11.58 -27.32 8.34
C VAL A 544 11.19 -26.78 6.98
N THR A 545 11.59 -27.48 5.92
CA THR A 545 11.27 -27.14 4.54
C THR A 545 10.47 -28.26 3.89
N ALA A 546 9.42 -27.89 3.14
CA ALA A 546 8.65 -28.83 2.33
C ALA A 546 9.31 -29.04 0.97
N ASN A 547 9.02 -30.18 0.32
CA ASN A 547 9.23 -30.43 -1.09
C ASN A 547 8.05 -31.24 -1.60
N SER A 548 7.16 -30.60 -2.31
CA SER A 548 5.86 -31.12 -2.77
C SER A 548 5.80 -31.32 -4.29
N ASN A 549 6.95 -31.21 -5.00
CA ASN A 549 7.02 -31.26 -6.46
C ASN A 549 6.17 -30.17 -7.15
N GLY A 550 6.12 -28.95 -6.58
CA GLY A 550 5.48 -27.79 -7.17
C GLY A 550 4.02 -27.55 -6.78
N GLN A 551 3.51 -28.27 -5.78
CA GLN A 551 2.22 -27.98 -5.15
C GLN A 551 2.41 -26.89 -4.07
N ASP A 552 1.46 -25.95 -3.97
CA ASP A 552 1.53 -24.86 -3.00
C ASP A 552 1.25 -25.37 -1.58
N THR A 553 2.28 -25.37 -0.72
CA THR A 553 2.20 -25.87 0.66
C THR A 553 2.32 -24.73 1.66
N TYR A 554 1.64 -24.89 2.80
CA TYR A 554 1.66 -23.96 3.92
C TYR A 554 2.10 -24.67 5.19
N GLY A 555 3.08 -24.10 5.90
CA GLY A 555 3.66 -24.67 7.10
C GLY A 555 3.47 -23.83 8.35
N THR A 556 3.30 -24.50 9.50
CA THR A 556 3.19 -23.84 10.82
C THR A 556 3.93 -24.63 11.88
N LEU A 557 4.37 -23.95 12.94
CA LEU A 557 4.94 -24.56 14.14
C LEU A 557 4.13 -24.15 15.36
N TRP A 558 3.84 -25.13 16.25
CA TRP A 558 3.04 -24.92 17.45
C TRP A 558 3.77 -25.47 18.67
N GLU A 559 3.65 -24.81 19.80
CA GLU A 559 4.21 -25.25 21.07
C GLU A 559 3.45 -26.43 21.65
N SER A 560 2.14 -26.50 21.42
CA SER A 560 1.27 -27.60 21.87
C SER A 560 0.04 -27.71 20.95
N ARG A 561 -0.67 -28.80 21.00
CA ARG A 561 -1.94 -29.03 20.29
C ARG A 561 -3.09 -28.14 20.76
N THR A 562 -2.96 -27.54 21.93
CA THR A 562 -3.97 -26.64 22.53
C THR A 562 -3.56 -25.18 22.48
N ALA A 563 -2.45 -24.86 21.81
CA ALA A 563 -2.00 -23.50 21.66
C ALA A 563 -2.99 -22.69 20.83
N ALA A 564 -3.34 -21.49 21.29
CA ALA A 564 -4.28 -20.59 20.63
C ALA A 564 -3.70 -19.95 19.35
N SER A 565 -2.37 -19.94 19.19
CA SER A 565 -1.67 -19.41 18.03
C SER A 565 -0.41 -20.21 17.72
N CYS A 566 0.01 -20.22 16.45
CA CYS A 566 1.29 -20.83 16.06
C CYS A 566 2.47 -19.94 16.51
N LEU A 567 3.61 -20.59 16.73
CA LEU A 567 4.89 -19.93 17.04
C LEU A 567 5.49 -19.24 15.81
N THR A 568 5.41 -19.91 14.66
CA THR A 568 5.81 -19.38 13.36
C THR A 568 5.01 -20.04 12.24
N LYS A 569 4.97 -19.39 11.09
CA LYS A 569 4.30 -19.87 9.87
C LYS A 569 5.00 -19.37 8.63
N ASP A 570 4.90 -20.10 7.54
CA ASP A 570 5.36 -19.65 6.24
C ASP A 570 4.44 -20.07 5.11
N ASN A 571 4.20 -19.10 4.22
CA ASN A 571 3.61 -19.24 2.90
C ASN A 571 4.40 -18.30 1.97
N SER A 572 5.56 -18.74 1.50
CA SER A 572 6.37 -17.90 0.62
C SER A 572 5.71 -17.80 -0.76
N SER A 573 5.20 -16.60 -1.09
CA SER A 573 4.58 -16.30 -2.38
C SER A 573 5.49 -16.53 -3.62
N ASN A 574 6.78 -16.76 -3.39
CA ASN A 574 7.79 -16.95 -4.44
C ASN A 574 8.29 -18.41 -4.57
N ASN A 575 7.89 -19.30 -3.66
CA ASN A 575 8.22 -20.72 -3.70
C ASN A 575 6.97 -21.51 -3.29
N PRO A 576 6.49 -22.47 -4.06
CA PRO A 576 5.31 -23.26 -3.71
C PRO A 576 5.48 -24.09 -2.43
N ASP A 577 6.72 -24.31 -1.96
CA ASP A 577 7.03 -25.09 -0.77
C ASP A 577 7.36 -24.19 0.43
N PHE A 578 6.73 -24.44 1.59
CA PHE A 578 6.97 -23.66 2.79
C PHE A 578 8.36 -23.91 3.40
N LYS A 579 8.86 -22.89 4.09
CA LYS A 579 10.05 -22.92 4.94
C LYS A 579 9.74 -22.24 6.27
N ILE A 580 9.71 -23.01 7.37
CA ILE A 580 9.57 -22.43 8.71
C ILE A 580 10.88 -22.53 9.49
N THR A 581 11.17 -21.47 10.29
CA THR A 581 12.33 -21.40 11.17
C THR A 581 11.90 -20.94 12.55
N TYR A 582 12.44 -21.58 13.62
CA TYR A 582 12.12 -21.21 15.00
C TYR A 582 13.19 -21.71 15.97
N ASP A 583 13.44 -20.96 17.03
CA ASP A 583 14.36 -21.38 18.10
C ASP A 583 13.67 -22.32 19.05
N VAL A 584 14.19 -23.54 19.12
CA VAL A 584 13.63 -24.63 19.92
C VAL A 584 14.47 -24.91 21.14
N THR A 585 13.81 -25.36 22.23
CA THR A 585 14.43 -25.73 23.50
C THR A 585 14.60 -27.23 23.61
N LYS A 586 15.76 -27.67 24.09
CA LYS A 586 16.09 -29.05 24.32
C LYS A 586 15.03 -29.79 25.13
N GLY A 587 14.63 -30.96 24.65
CA GLY A 587 13.64 -31.82 25.27
C GLY A 587 12.19 -31.41 25.06
N THR A 588 11.94 -30.25 24.46
CA THR A 588 10.57 -29.78 24.14
C THR A 588 10.08 -30.40 22.84
N THR A 589 8.83 -30.92 22.87
CA THR A 589 8.16 -31.41 21.67
C THR A 589 7.31 -30.31 21.05
N TYR A 590 7.54 -30.07 19.78
CA TYR A 590 6.82 -29.12 18.94
C TYR A 590 5.93 -29.84 17.93
N TYR A 591 4.85 -29.20 17.51
CA TYR A 591 3.95 -29.72 16.49
C TYR A 591 4.10 -28.94 15.19
N ILE A 592 4.44 -29.60 14.11
CA ILE A 592 4.56 -29.05 12.77
C ILE A 592 3.25 -29.30 12.05
N GLY A 593 2.57 -28.26 11.64
CA GLY A 593 1.41 -28.33 10.78
C GLY A 593 1.82 -28.17 9.33
N ALA A 594 1.35 -29.05 8.47
CA ALA A 594 1.54 -28.96 7.02
C ALA A 594 0.20 -29.14 6.31
N ARG A 595 -0.08 -28.27 5.31
CA ARG A 595 -1.26 -28.37 4.46
C ARG A 595 -0.96 -27.89 3.04
N GLU A 596 -1.79 -28.24 2.07
CA GLU A 596 -1.88 -27.52 0.82
C GLU A 596 -2.61 -26.18 1.08
N TYR A 597 -2.25 -25.10 0.36
CA TYR A 597 -2.73 -23.74 0.64
C TYR A 597 -4.26 -23.65 0.71
N SER A 598 -4.98 -24.26 -0.23
CA SER A 598 -6.46 -24.30 -0.26
C SER A 598 -7.06 -25.38 0.67
N GLY A 599 -6.26 -26.20 1.34
CA GLY A 599 -6.70 -27.26 2.26
C GLY A 599 -7.04 -28.58 1.58
N ASN A 600 -6.75 -28.75 0.29
CA ASN A 600 -6.95 -29.98 -0.44
C ASN A 600 -5.92 -31.06 -0.05
N ALA A 601 -6.17 -32.32 -0.41
CA ALA A 601 -5.16 -33.35 -0.32
C ALA A 601 -4.12 -33.18 -1.44
N ILE A 602 -2.85 -33.48 -1.14
CA ILE A 602 -1.80 -33.57 -2.16
C ILE A 602 -1.67 -35.02 -2.59
N GLU A 603 -1.88 -35.30 -3.88
CA GLU A 603 -1.64 -36.64 -4.43
C GLU A 603 -0.13 -36.87 -4.59
N GLY A 604 0.39 -37.90 -3.94
CA GLY A 604 1.78 -38.30 -4.02
C GLY A 604 2.58 -38.05 -2.74
N GLU A 605 3.89 -38.18 -2.85
CA GLU A 605 4.84 -38.09 -1.72
C GLU A 605 5.27 -36.64 -1.53
N VAL A 606 5.04 -36.06 -0.35
CA VAL A 606 5.63 -34.82 0.11
C VAL A 606 6.80 -35.15 1.06
N LYS A 607 7.90 -34.39 0.98
CA LYS A 607 9.04 -34.53 1.88
C LYS A 607 9.17 -33.31 2.75
N LEU A 608 9.29 -33.49 4.07
CA LEU A 608 9.74 -32.49 5.00
C LEU A 608 11.20 -32.73 5.36
N ASN A 609 12.06 -31.78 5.04
CA ASN A 609 13.45 -31.78 5.49
C ASN A 609 13.56 -30.99 6.80
N VAL A 610 13.96 -31.69 7.87
CA VAL A 610 14.09 -31.12 9.21
C VAL A 610 15.57 -30.96 9.54
N LYS A 611 15.99 -29.73 9.81
CA LYS A 611 17.36 -29.35 10.18
C LYS A 611 17.37 -28.63 11.52
N LEU A 612 18.28 -29.00 12.41
CA LEU A 612 18.55 -28.29 13.65
C LEU A 612 19.96 -27.70 13.61
N THR A 613 20.04 -26.37 13.72
CA THR A 613 21.31 -25.65 13.86
C THR A 613 21.51 -25.30 15.32
N VAL A 614 22.53 -25.91 15.94
CA VAL A 614 22.86 -25.67 17.36
C VAL A 614 23.78 -24.47 17.45
N TRP A 615 23.35 -23.40 18.11
CA TRP A 615 24.09 -22.16 18.28
C TRP A 615 24.92 -22.20 19.59
N LYS A 616 26.02 -22.90 19.57
CA LYS A 616 26.95 -22.88 20.70
C LYS A 616 27.84 -21.65 20.65
N LEU A 617 27.88 -20.88 21.73
CA LEU A 617 28.76 -19.75 21.83
C LEU A 617 30.24 -20.15 21.62
N PRO A 618 30.99 -19.41 20.79
CA PRO A 618 32.44 -19.60 20.68
C PRO A 618 33.15 -19.43 22.02
N ALA A 619 34.31 -20.05 22.17
CA ALA A 619 35.10 -19.95 23.38
C ALA A 619 35.48 -18.48 23.68
N GLY A 620 35.17 -18.03 24.90
CA GLY A 620 35.45 -16.66 25.31
C GLY A 620 34.40 -15.61 24.93
N MET A 621 33.40 -15.97 24.18
CA MET A 621 32.22 -15.15 23.93
C MET A 621 31.22 -15.27 25.09
N THR A 622 30.57 -14.18 25.47
CA THR A 622 29.56 -14.11 26.53
C THR A 622 28.36 -13.30 26.09
N GLY A 623 27.30 -13.31 26.89
CA GLY A 623 26.05 -12.58 26.61
C GLY A 623 24.94 -13.51 26.10
N LYS A 624 23.73 -12.97 26.00
CA LYS A 624 22.52 -13.68 25.52
C LYS A 624 21.96 -13.12 24.21
N GLY A 625 22.59 -12.07 23.67
CA GLY A 625 22.10 -11.40 22.47
C GLY A 625 20.88 -10.50 22.69
N THR A 626 20.49 -10.24 23.94
CA THR A 626 19.45 -9.28 24.28
C THR A 626 20.03 -7.89 24.47
N GLU A 627 19.20 -6.84 24.48
CA GLU A 627 19.65 -5.47 24.75
C GLU A 627 20.29 -5.32 26.14
N ALA A 628 19.73 -6.00 27.15
CA ALA A 628 20.25 -5.98 28.52
C ALA A 628 21.54 -6.81 28.68
N GLU A 629 21.68 -7.90 27.94
CA GLU A 629 22.84 -8.80 27.95
C GLU A 629 23.31 -9.07 26.51
N PRO A 630 23.90 -8.07 25.81
CA PRO A 630 24.35 -8.25 24.43
C PRO A 630 25.50 -9.26 24.33
N PHE A 631 25.64 -9.89 23.19
CA PHE A 631 26.81 -10.71 22.90
C PHE A 631 28.09 -9.85 22.96
N VAL A 632 29.11 -10.35 23.65
CA VAL A 632 30.39 -9.65 23.81
C VAL A 632 31.43 -10.25 22.87
N LEU A 633 31.76 -9.51 21.81
CA LEU A 633 32.58 -9.98 20.69
C LEU A 633 34.06 -9.56 20.92
N LYS A 634 35.00 -10.49 20.74
CA LYS A 634 36.43 -10.25 20.97
C LYS A 634 37.30 -10.57 19.77
N THR A 635 36.84 -11.41 18.85
CA THR A 635 37.64 -11.91 17.72
C THR A 635 36.86 -11.88 16.42
N ALA A 636 37.52 -12.03 15.29
CA ALA A 636 36.88 -12.18 13.99
C ALA A 636 35.95 -13.40 13.93
N ASP A 637 36.33 -14.51 14.59
CA ASP A 637 35.45 -15.68 14.67
C ASP A 637 34.16 -15.41 15.45
N HIS A 638 34.21 -14.55 16.49
CA HIS A 638 33.01 -14.10 17.19
C HIS A 638 32.09 -13.25 16.29
N LEU A 639 32.68 -12.37 15.46
CA LEU A 639 31.93 -11.59 14.47
C LEU A 639 31.33 -12.51 13.39
N ALA A 640 32.08 -13.52 12.90
CA ALA A 640 31.57 -14.48 11.93
C ALA A 640 30.45 -15.32 12.51
N TRP A 641 30.59 -15.78 13.74
CA TRP A 641 29.51 -16.48 14.43
C TRP A 641 28.26 -15.59 14.63
N PHE A 642 28.46 -14.33 15.04
CA PHE A 642 27.37 -13.37 15.20
C PHE A 642 26.64 -13.11 13.87
N ARG A 643 27.39 -12.96 12.77
CA ARG A 643 26.85 -12.86 11.42
C ARG A 643 25.97 -14.07 11.08
N ASP A 644 26.50 -15.28 11.29
CA ASP A 644 25.80 -16.51 10.95
C ASP A 644 24.57 -16.70 11.84
N TYR A 645 24.66 -16.31 13.11
CA TYR A 645 23.53 -16.31 14.06
C TYR A 645 22.41 -15.37 13.59
N VAL A 646 22.73 -14.13 13.21
CA VAL A 646 21.75 -13.16 12.68
C VAL A 646 21.16 -13.68 11.36
N ASN A 647 22.00 -14.10 10.42
CA ASN A 647 21.56 -14.61 9.12
C ASN A 647 20.80 -15.95 9.24
N GLY A 648 20.95 -16.64 10.35
CA GLY A 648 20.16 -17.81 10.75
C GLY A 648 18.77 -17.50 11.30
N GLY A 649 18.34 -16.22 11.32
CA GLY A 649 16.98 -15.80 11.71
C GLY A 649 16.90 -15.03 13.03
N HIS A 650 18.01 -14.83 13.76
CA HIS A 650 18.01 -14.09 15.03
C HIS A 650 18.19 -12.58 14.78
N LEU A 651 17.25 -11.99 14.08
CA LEU A 651 17.37 -10.65 13.48
C LEU A 651 17.56 -9.53 14.49
N SER A 652 16.98 -9.66 15.69
CA SER A 652 17.05 -8.68 16.79
C SER A 652 18.23 -8.86 17.76
N ALA A 653 19.16 -9.77 17.43
CA ALA A 653 20.30 -10.04 18.28
C ALA A 653 21.15 -8.78 18.52
N CYS A 654 21.43 -8.50 19.79
CA CYS A 654 22.26 -7.35 20.19
C CYS A 654 23.69 -7.80 20.48
N ALA A 655 24.66 -6.97 20.05
CA ALA A 655 26.08 -7.25 20.30
C ALA A 655 26.87 -5.99 20.63
N LYS A 656 27.97 -6.18 21.37
CA LYS A 656 29.00 -5.16 21.55
C LYS A 656 30.40 -5.76 21.39
N ILE A 657 31.35 -4.94 20.93
CA ILE A 657 32.77 -5.29 21.01
C ILE A 657 33.22 -5.14 22.46
N ALA A 658 34.04 -6.06 22.93
CA ALA A 658 34.47 -6.14 24.31
C ALA A 658 35.31 -4.91 24.75
N ASP A 659 35.23 -4.54 26.03
CA ASP A 659 35.94 -3.40 26.57
C ASP A 659 37.46 -3.59 26.55
N ASP A 660 37.93 -4.85 26.73
CA ASP A 660 39.32 -5.29 26.77
C ASP A 660 39.99 -5.53 25.39
N VAL A 661 39.28 -5.24 24.29
CA VAL A 661 39.79 -5.33 22.91
C VAL A 661 39.92 -3.94 22.33
N ASN A 662 41.00 -3.65 21.64
CA ASN A 662 41.13 -2.39 20.89
C ASN A 662 40.80 -2.53 19.43
N GLU A 663 41.08 -3.70 18.85
CA GLU A 663 40.95 -3.99 17.45
C GLU A 663 40.48 -5.44 17.23
N ILE A 664 39.63 -5.65 16.22
CA ILE A 664 39.31 -6.98 15.69
C ILE A 664 39.81 -7.05 14.23
N ASP A 665 40.86 -7.83 14.00
CA ASP A 665 41.40 -8.08 12.67
C ASP A 665 40.58 -9.16 11.94
N MET A 666 39.94 -8.77 10.81
CA MET A 666 39.08 -9.64 10.02
C MET A 666 39.87 -10.55 9.04
N GLY A 667 41.20 -10.40 8.94
CA GLY A 667 41.99 -11.10 7.93
C GLY A 667 41.95 -12.63 8.02
N THR A 668 41.50 -13.21 9.12
CA THR A 668 41.32 -14.65 9.26
C THR A 668 39.98 -15.15 8.71
N VAL A 669 38.95 -14.30 8.62
CA VAL A 669 37.58 -14.64 8.21
C VAL A 669 37.19 -14.01 6.88
N CYS A 670 37.99 -13.05 6.37
CA CYS A 670 37.83 -12.53 5.01
C CYS A 670 39.15 -11.94 4.52
N HIS A 671 39.52 -12.18 3.26
CA HIS A 671 40.74 -11.68 2.65
C HIS A 671 40.72 -11.82 1.12
N LYS A 672 41.50 -10.99 0.43
CA LYS A 672 41.71 -11.13 -1.01
C LYS A 672 42.56 -12.36 -1.29
N ALA A 673 42.41 -12.90 -2.50
CA ALA A 673 43.29 -13.97 -2.98
C ALA A 673 44.76 -13.54 -2.94
N ASP A 674 45.60 -14.42 -2.45
CA ASP A 674 47.08 -14.27 -2.45
C ASP A 674 47.70 -15.42 -3.26
N THR A 675 48.08 -15.14 -4.49
CA THR A 675 48.61 -16.15 -5.41
C THR A 675 50.01 -16.61 -5.02
N GLU A 676 50.82 -15.78 -4.31
CA GLU A 676 52.13 -16.17 -3.83
C GLU A 676 52.04 -17.15 -2.65
N LYS A 677 51.04 -17.02 -1.82
CA LYS A 677 50.76 -17.92 -0.68
C LYS A 677 49.77 -19.03 -1.01
N GLN A 678 49.26 -19.07 -2.24
CA GLN A 678 48.20 -20.01 -2.69
C GLN A 678 46.96 -19.98 -1.83
N VAL A 679 46.57 -18.78 -1.33
CA VAL A 679 45.35 -18.55 -0.55
C VAL A 679 44.25 -18.09 -1.49
N ALA A 680 43.13 -18.80 -1.48
CA ALA A 680 41.92 -18.42 -2.21
C ALA A 680 41.28 -17.18 -1.61
N GLU A 681 40.55 -16.44 -2.40
CA GLU A 681 39.72 -15.32 -1.93
C GLU A 681 38.66 -15.80 -0.95
N LEU A 682 38.51 -15.07 0.15
CA LEU A 682 37.44 -15.26 1.13
C LEU A 682 36.77 -13.91 1.40
N SER A 683 35.58 -13.72 0.85
CA SER A 683 34.78 -12.52 1.03
C SER A 683 33.91 -12.60 2.26
N TRP A 684 33.82 -11.52 3.02
CA TRP A 684 32.84 -11.38 4.10
C TRP A 684 31.43 -11.43 3.55
N THR A 685 30.60 -12.31 4.11
CA THR A 685 29.15 -12.29 3.90
C THR A 685 28.54 -11.24 4.81
N PRO A 686 27.78 -10.26 4.31
CA PRO A 686 27.19 -9.23 5.16
C PRO A 686 26.28 -9.76 6.29
N ILE A 687 26.22 -9.04 7.39
CA ILE A 687 25.24 -9.26 8.46
C ILE A 687 23.89 -8.72 8.00
N GLY A 688 22.87 -9.57 7.92
CA GLY A 688 21.55 -9.23 7.40
C GLY A 688 21.52 -9.14 5.86
N ASN A 689 20.40 -9.44 5.30
CA ASN A 689 20.10 -9.34 3.87
C ASN A 689 18.61 -8.94 3.69
N PHE A 690 18.09 -8.89 2.46
CA PHE A 690 16.71 -8.49 2.20
C PHE A 690 15.67 -9.36 2.93
N ASP A 691 15.87 -10.69 2.95
CA ASP A 691 14.96 -11.62 3.62
C ASP A 691 15.15 -11.66 5.14
N ASN A 692 16.36 -11.40 5.61
CA ASN A 692 16.76 -11.43 7.01
C ASN A 692 17.42 -10.10 7.42
N MET A 693 16.64 -9.03 7.46
CA MET A 693 17.05 -7.69 7.84
C MET A 693 17.53 -7.64 9.29
N TYR A 694 18.75 -7.15 9.53
CA TYR A 694 19.25 -6.98 10.89
C TYR A 694 18.45 -5.90 11.66
N GLN A 695 17.88 -6.23 12.80
CA GLN A 695 17.01 -5.37 13.61
C GLN A 695 17.52 -5.16 15.03
N GLY A 696 18.71 -5.65 15.33
CA GLY A 696 19.32 -5.56 16.66
C GLY A 696 20.06 -4.24 16.92
N ARG A 697 20.78 -4.21 18.05
CA ARG A 697 21.67 -3.09 18.40
C ARG A 697 23.10 -3.58 18.40
N PHE A 698 23.93 -2.95 17.56
CA PHE A 698 25.36 -3.24 17.47
C PHE A 698 26.17 -2.04 17.95
N ASN A 699 26.95 -2.25 19.03
CA ASN A 699 27.83 -1.22 19.55
C ASN A 699 29.29 -1.64 19.38
N GLY A 700 30.02 -0.98 18.47
CA GLY A 700 31.45 -1.17 18.30
C GLY A 700 32.30 -0.71 19.49
N ASN A 701 31.70 -0.02 20.46
CA ASN A 701 32.35 0.43 21.70
C ASN A 701 33.60 1.28 21.48
N GLY A 702 33.64 2.04 20.38
CA GLY A 702 34.78 2.88 19.96
C GLY A 702 36.01 2.09 19.48
N LYS A 703 35.83 0.80 19.16
CA LYS A 703 36.93 -0.10 18.74
C LYS A 703 37.07 -0.13 17.20
N THR A 704 38.20 -0.66 16.76
CA THR A 704 38.53 -0.80 15.35
C THR A 704 38.21 -2.18 14.83
N ILE A 705 37.58 -2.24 13.64
CA ILE A 705 37.45 -3.44 12.81
C ILE A 705 38.40 -3.23 11.63
N SER A 706 39.42 -4.07 11.52
CA SER A 706 40.44 -3.92 10.48
C SER A 706 40.38 -5.05 9.47
N ASN A 707 40.93 -4.78 8.27
CA ASN A 707 41.09 -5.74 7.18
C ASN A 707 39.75 -6.38 6.70
N LEU A 708 38.64 -5.67 6.82
CA LEU A 708 37.37 -6.12 6.22
C LEU A 708 37.52 -6.20 4.71
N TYR A 709 37.24 -7.38 4.13
CA TYR A 709 37.27 -7.60 2.70
C TYR A 709 35.91 -8.12 2.20
N ILE A 710 35.34 -7.37 1.24
CA ILE A 710 34.08 -7.74 0.57
C ILE A 710 34.26 -7.67 -0.94
N ASN A 711 33.93 -8.76 -1.63
CA ASN A 711 33.78 -8.81 -3.09
C ASN A 711 32.43 -9.49 -3.38
N ALA A 712 31.39 -8.66 -3.57
CA ALA A 712 30.02 -9.12 -3.61
C ALA A 712 29.38 -8.93 -4.99
N THR A 713 28.42 -9.81 -5.31
CA THR A 713 27.53 -9.71 -6.47
C THR A 713 26.06 -9.56 -6.06
N SER A 714 25.75 -9.66 -4.76
CA SER A 714 24.40 -9.49 -4.17
C SER A 714 24.04 -8.02 -4.02
N ASP A 715 22.75 -7.70 -3.89
CA ASP A 715 22.21 -6.33 -4.00
C ASP A 715 22.63 -5.37 -2.87
N TYR A 716 23.09 -5.86 -1.71
CA TYR A 716 23.47 -5.04 -0.57
C TYR A 716 24.82 -5.45 -0.03
N ALA A 717 25.83 -4.61 -0.23
CA ALA A 717 27.20 -4.91 0.17
C ALA A 717 27.72 -3.96 1.26
N GLY A 718 28.14 -4.50 2.40
CA GLY A 718 28.71 -3.81 3.53
C GLY A 718 29.05 -4.76 4.67
N PHE A 719 29.59 -4.27 5.77
CA PHE A 719 29.75 -5.07 6.99
C PHE A 719 28.37 -5.61 7.43
N PHE A 720 27.32 -4.74 7.37
CA PHE A 720 25.91 -5.11 7.31
C PHE A 720 25.42 -5.03 5.87
N GLY A 721 24.66 -5.99 5.41
CA GLY A 721 24.02 -5.97 4.11
C GLY A 721 22.76 -5.10 4.13
N PHE A 722 21.79 -5.53 4.93
CA PHE A 722 20.54 -4.81 5.19
C PHE A 722 20.30 -4.68 6.68
N ALA A 723 20.23 -3.44 7.17
CA ALA A 723 19.94 -3.13 8.58
C ALA A 723 18.64 -2.33 8.69
N GLY A 724 17.72 -2.74 9.59
CA GLY A 724 16.45 -2.05 9.79
C GLY A 724 15.98 -2.06 11.23
N ASN A 725 15.24 -1.02 11.64
CA ASN A 725 14.60 -0.92 12.96
C ASN A 725 15.52 -1.10 14.18
N GLY A 726 16.83 -0.84 14.03
CA GLY A 726 17.85 -1.06 15.07
C GLY A 726 18.75 0.14 15.29
N SER A 727 19.98 -0.14 15.76
CA SER A 727 21.04 0.88 15.83
C SER A 727 22.44 0.28 15.67
N ILE A 728 23.29 0.98 14.93
CA ILE A 728 24.69 0.62 14.74
C ILE A 728 25.56 1.82 15.11
N LYS A 729 26.48 1.63 16.05
CA LYS A 729 27.26 2.76 16.55
C LYS A 729 28.66 2.44 17.01
N ASN A 730 29.48 3.50 17.08
CA ASN A 730 30.79 3.52 17.70
C ASN A 730 31.81 2.55 17.06
N ILE A 731 31.98 2.57 15.74
CA ILE A 731 32.89 1.67 15.01
C ILE A 731 33.90 2.50 14.23
N THR A 732 35.15 2.10 14.29
CA THR A 732 36.20 2.55 13.34
C THR A 732 36.55 1.42 12.39
N PHE A 733 36.58 1.70 11.08
CA PHE A 733 37.10 0.77 10.08
C PHE A 733 38.48 1.16 9.63
N ASP A 734 39.38 0.18 9.62
CA ASP A 734 40.77 0.32 9.14
C ASP A 734 41.04 -0.68 8.02
N ASN A 735 41.65 -0.23 6.92
CA ASN A 735 41.97 -1.05 5.76
C ASN A 735 40.80 -1.89 5.21
N ALA A 736 39.57 -1.38 5.33
CA ALA A 736 38.41 -2.04 4.75
C ALA A 736 38.39 -1.89 3.22
N LYS A 737 38.18 -2.99 2.51
CA LYS A 737 38.09 -3.06 1.04
C LYS A 737 36.76 -3.66 0.63
N VAL A 738 35.84 -2.80 0.23
CA VAL A 738 34.51 -3.23 -0.22
C VAL A 738 34.40 -3.01 -1.72
N LYS A 739 34.17 -4.09 -2.45
CA LYS A 739 33.88 -4.06 -3.88
C LYS A 739 32.61 -4.82 -4.18
N SER A 740 31.74 -4.24 -5.01
CA SER A 740 30.49 -4.87 -5.36
C SER A 740 29.99 -4.47 -6.75
N THR A 741 29.28 -5.37 -7.41
CA THR A 741 28.43 -5.07 -8.57
C THR A 741 26.99 -4.82 -8.18
N ALA A 742 26.68 -4.83 -6.88
CA ALA A 742 25.38 -4.62 -6.26
C ALA A 742 24.85 -3.19 -6.43
N GLU A 743 23.55 -3.01 -6.17
CA GLU A 743 22.89 -1.70 -6.26
C GLU A 743 23.27 -0.77 -5.10
N CYS A 744 23.41 -1.31 -3.87
CA CYS A 744 23.72 -0.50 -2.69
C CYS A 744 25.02 -1.00 -2.04
N THR A 745 26.02 -0.12 -1.95
CA THR A 745 27.34 -0.48 -1.44
C THR A 745 27.87 0.56 -0.47
N GLY A 746 28.19 0.14 0.78
CA GLY A 746 28.85 0.97 1.80
C GLY A 746 29.83 0.17 2.65
N ILE A 747 30.77 0.83 3.34
CA ILE A 747 31.70 0.09 4.23
C ILE A 747 30.94 -0.47 5.43
N LEU A 748 30.08 0.34 6.06
CA LEU A 748 29.25 -0.11 7.18
C LEU A 748 28.03 -0.90 6.70
N ALA A 749 27.23 -0.29 5.82
CA ALA A 749 25.95 -0.89 5.42
C ALA A 749 25.70 -0.74 3.92
N GLY A 750 25.17 -1.79 3.26
CA GLY A 750 24.66 -1.70 1.91
C GLY A 750 23.37 -0.85 1.89
N TYR A 751 22.37 -1.24 2.68
CA TYR A 751 21.11 -0.53 2.82
C TYR A 751 20.71 -0.42 4.29
N GLU A 752 20.23 0.75 4.66
CA GLU A 752 19.70 1.04 5.98
C GLU A 752 18.25 1.50 5.86
N GLU A 753 17.33 0.88 6.65
CA GLU A 753 15.91 1.23 6.72
C GLU A 753 15.46 1.38 8.17
N TYR A 754 15.31 2.63 8.65
CA TYR A 754 14.93 2.94 10.03
C TYR A 754 15.94 2.41 11.09
N CYS A 755 17.22 2.31 10.73
CA CYS A 755 18.29 1.89 11.61
C CYS A 755 19.26 3.06 11.91
N PHE A 756 19.27 3.52 13.14
CA PHE A 756 20.06 4.66 13.56
C PHE A 756 21.57 4.40 13.45
N ILE A 757 22.28 5.20 12.64
CA ILE A 757 23.73 5.12 12.46
C ILE A 757 24.41 6.27 13.18
N GLU A 758 25.32 5.97 14.13
CA GLU A 758 26.00 6.99 14.92
C GLU A 758 27.48 6.68 15.14
N ASN A 759 28.32 7.71 15.04
CA ASN A 759 29.73 7.65 15.42
C ASN A 759 30.49 6.53 14.69
N ILE A 760 30.45 6.55 13.37
CA ILE A 760 31.17 5.62 12.49
C ILE A 760 32.34 6.36 11.83
N LYS A 761 33.50 5.75 11.82
CA LYS A 761 34.69 6.30 11.18
C LYS A 761 35.36 5.32 10.24
N THR A 762 35.70 5.74 9.03
CA THR A 762 36.57 4.98 8.13
C THR A 762 37.92 5.68 8.02
N LEU A 763 39.02 4.94 7.99
CA LEU A 763 40.37 5.52 7.85
C LEU A 763 40.78 5.63 6.37
N ALA A 764 41.82 6.41 6.09
CA ALA A 764 42.27 6.76 4.71
C ALA A 764 42.71 5.58 3.85
N ASN A 765 43.08 4.47 4.48
CA ASN A 765 43.43 3.22 3.76
C ASN A 765 42.21 2.35 3.43
N CYS A 766 40.98 2.76 3.83
CA CYS A 766 39.76 2.11 3.39
C CYS A 766 39.38 2.50 1.94
N SER A 767 38.59 1.67 1.28
CA SER A 767 38.02 1.99 -0.02
C SER A 767 36.72 1.24 -0.27
N VAL A 768 35.81 1.89 -0.98
CA VAL A 768 34.56 1.28 -1.46
C VAL A 768 34.41 1.53 -2.94
N GLU A 769 34.11 0.48 -3.71
CA GLU A 769 33.83 0.51 -5.15
C GLU A 769 32.54 -0.25 -5.44
N GLY A 770 31.55 0.43 -6.03
CA GLY A 770 30.24 -0.15 -6.32
C GLY A 770 29.68 0.31 -7.65
N LYS A 771 28.46 -0.14 -7.97
CA LYS A 771 27.77 0.23 -9.20
C LYS A 771 26.84 1.44 -8.93
N ASP A 772 25.81 1.26 -8.18
CA ASP A 772 24.78 2.27 -7.91
C ASP A 772 24.65 2.48 -6.40
N LYS A 773 24.23 3.67 -5.96
CA LYS A 773 24.06 4.04 -4.54
C LYS A 773 25.28 3.64 -3.69
N VAL A 774 26.41 4.30 -3.94
CA VAL A 774 27.69 3.99 -3.30
C VAL A 774 28.07 5.04 -2.28
N GLY A 775 28.26 4.65 -1.02
CA GLY A 775 28.65 5.57 0.06
C GLY A 775 29.84 5.08 0.90
N GLY A 776 30.58 6.00 1.44
CA GLY A 776 31.71 5.66 2.33
C GLY A 776 31.25 4.96 3.62
N ILE A 777 30.09 5.32 4.12
CA ILE A 777 29.44 4.71 5.29
C ILE A 777 28.31 3.80 4.85
N ALA A 778 27.30 4.29 4.13
CA ALA A 778 26.16 3.52 3.70
C ALA A 778 25.86 3.72 2.20
N GLY A 779 25.45 2.65 1.49
CA GLY A 779 25.02 2.74 0.10
C GLY A 779 23.72 3.52 -0.02
N SER A 780 22.69 3.12 0.71
CA SER A 780 21.40 3.83 0.81
C SER A 780 20.95 3.89 2.27
N ALA A 781 20.28 4.98 2.66
CA ALA A 781 19.79 5.19 4.01
C ALA A 781 18.46 5.93 4.03
N ILE A 782 17.64 5.64 5.04
CA ILE A 782 16.33 6.28 5.29
C ILE A 782 16.30 6.98 6.67
N ASP A 783 17.08 6.55 7.67
CA ASP A 783 17.12 7.17 9.01
C ASP A 783 18.33 8.10 9.20
N ASN A 784 18.51 8.57 10.42
CA ASN A 784 19.54 9.54 10.75
C ASN A 784 20.95 8.93 10.72
N ILE A 785 21.89 9.68 10.11
CA ILE A 785 23.31 9.40 10.13
C ILE A 785 23.98 10.54 10.93
N ILE A 786 24.57 10.22 12.08
CA ILE A 786 25.05 11.23 13.03
C ILE A 786 26.52 10.97 13.40
N ASN A 787 27.32 12.04 13.48
CA ASN A 787 28.72 12.02 13.92
C ASN A 787 29.58 11.01 13.14
N CYS A 788 29.44 10.90 11.84
CA CYS A 788 30.17 9.94 11.03
C CYS A 788 31.29 10.64 10.22
N GLU A 789 32.46 9.99 10.17
CA GLU A 789 33.61 10.48 9.42
C GLU A 789 34.04 9.47 8.35
N ASN A 790 34.01 9.86 7.09
CA ASN A 790 34.57 9.07 6.01
C ASN A 790 35.92 9.61 5.55
N HIS A 791 36.97 8.79 5.65
CA HIS A 791 38.26 9.06 5.03
C HIS A 791 38.57 8.08 3.88
N ALA A 792 37.68 7.12 3.62
CA ALA A 792 37.83 6.14 2.55
C ALA A 792 37.65 6.79 1.18
N MET A 793 38.38 6.26 0.19
CA MET A 793 38.12 6.55 -1.22
C MET A 793 36.81 5.88 -1.64
N VAL A 794 35.90 6.67 -2.24
CA VAL A 794 34.59 6.21 -2.72
C VAL A 794 34.53 6.27 -4.23
N LYS A 795 34.20 5.15 -4.88
CA LYS A 795 34.11 5.06 -6.33
C LYS A 795 32.83 4.31 -6.74
N GLY A 796 32.07 4.86 -7.67
CA GLY A 796 30.84 4.26 -8.17
C GLY A 796 30.46 4.69 -9.56
N THR A 797 29.30 4.25 -10.02
CA THR A 797 28.75 4.65 -11.32
C THR A 797 27.75 5.81 -11.11
N SER A 798 26.70 5.60 -10.35
CA SER A 798 25.65 6.61 -10.09
C SER A 798 25.32 6.71 -8.60
N TYR A 799 24.78 7.85 -8.17
CA TYR A 799 24.45 8.15 -6.78
C TYR A 799 25.61 7.85 -5.81
N VAL A 800 26.71 8.54 -6.03
CA VAL A 800 27.95 8.32 -5.29
C VAL A 800 28.15 9.43 -4.27
N GLY A 801 28.24 9.07 -2.97
CA GLY A 801 28.43 10.03 -1.90
C GLY A 801 29.56 9.65 -0.94
N GLY A 802 30.26 10.63 -0.39
CA GLY A 802 31.34 10.36 0.56
C GLY A 802 30.85 9.73 1.86
N VAL A 803 29.64 10.07 2.33
CA VAL A 803 28.98 9.46 3.48
C VAL A 803 27.92 8.47 3.03
N VAL A 804 26.99 8.88 2.18
CA VAL A 804 25.88 8.04 1.71
C VAL A 804 25.64 8.20 0.22
N GLY A 805 25.40 7.10 -0.49
CA GLY A 805 25.07 7.12 -1.92
C GLY A 805 23.71 7.77 -2.18
N SER A 806 22.64 7.28 -1.53
CA SER A 806 21.28 7.83 -1.56
C SER A 806 20.71 7.95 -0.15
N HIS A 807 20.06 9.08 0.17
CA HIS A 807 19.30 9.26 1.41
C HIS A 807 17.89 9.75 1.07
N GLU A 808 16.86 8.99 1.51
CA GLU A 808 15.46 9.23 1.14
C GLU A 808 14.52 9.33 2.36
N GLY A 809 15.04 9.76 3.51
CA GLY A 809 14.32 9.84 4.77
C GLY A 809 13.58 11.16 5.01
N ALA A 810 12.25 11.17 4.86
CA ALA A 810 11.45 12.32 5.25
C ALA A 810 11.60 12.65 6.74
N ASN A 811 11.94 13.93 7.06
CA ASN A 811 12.19 14.41 8.43
C ASN A 811 13.37 13.72 9.13
N LYS A 812 14.30 13.15 8.40
CA LYS A 812 15.53 12.56 8.92
C LYS A 812 16.74 13.42 8.56
N SER A 813 17.88 13.15 9.17
CA SER A 813 19.03 14.05 9.03
C SER A 813 20.37 13.33 8.85
N ILE A 814 21.26 13.98 8.09
CA ILE A 814 22.71 13.76 8.15
C ILE A 814 23.29 14.90 9.00
N THR A 815 23.74 14.58 10.20
CA THR A 815 24.12 15.59 11.20
C THR A 815 25.55 15.38 11.70
N SER A 816 26.33 16.43 11.73
CA SER A 816 27.73 16.40 12.23
C SER A 816 28.59 15.34 11.54
N CYS A 817 28.41 15.17 10.22
CA CYS A 817 29.14 14.21 9.42
C CYS A 817 30.22 14.90 8.56
N ALA A 818 31.35 14.23 8.38
CA ALA A 818 32.45 14.75 7.58
C ALA A 818 32.93 13.72 6.55
N ASN A 819 33.20 14.18 5.33
CA ASN A 819 33.95 13.41 4.34
C ASN A 819 35.30 14.03 4.04
N TYR A 820 36.35 13.26 4.18
CA TYR A 820 37.72 13.60 3.83
C TYR A 820 38.21 12.82 2.62
N GLY A 821 37.52 11.73 2.27
CA GLY A 821 37.88 10.85 1.16
C GLY A 821 37.55 11.45 -0.19
N VAL A 822 38.31 11.07 -1.21
CA VAL A 822 38.01 11.42 -2.61
C VAL A 822 36.78 10.63 -3.06
N VAL A 823 35.86 11.32 -3.75
CA VAL A 823 34.61 10.74 -4.28
C VAL A 823 34.62 10.78 -5.79
N THR A 824 34.42 9.64 -6.48
CA THR A 824 34.43 9.55 -7.92
C THR A 824 33.24 8.77 -8.46
N GLY A 825 32.46 9.39 -9.34
CA GLY A 825 31.35 8.74 -10.07
C GLY A 825 31.55 8.82 -11.57
N THR A 826 31.11 7.80 -12.31
CA THR A 826 31.32 7.72 -13.77
C THR A 826 30.09 8.14 -14.58
N GLU A 827 28.93 8.28 -13.97
CA GLU A 827 27.68 8.70 -14.63
C GLU A 827 27.10 9.95 -13.95
N TYR A 828 26.07 9.82 -13.11
CA TYR A 828 25.36 10.97 -12.58
C TYR A 828 25.23 10.95 -11.06
N SER A 829 25.03 12.13 -10.49
CA SER A 829 24.73 12.39 -9.08
C SER A 829 25.87 12.00 -8.13
N VAL A 830 26.88 12.87 -8.08
CA VAL A 830 28.08 12.66 -7.26
C VAL A 830 28.24 13.80 -6.27
N GLY A 831 28.32 13.49 -4.99
CA GLY A 831 28.45 14.48 -3.91
C GLY A 831 29.40 14.04 -2.80
N GLY A 832 30.04 14.98 -2.14
CA GLY A 832 31.02 14.68 -1.07
C GLY A 832 30.36 14.15 0.20
N ILE A 833 29.09 14.50 0.48
CA ILE A 833 28.28 13.94 1.58
C ILE A 833 27.31 12.94 1.02
N ALA A 834 26.44 13.35 0.09
CA ALA A 834 25.41 12.50 -0.48
C ALA A 834 25.40 12.56 -2.01
N GLY A 835 25.32 11.41 -2.68
CA GLY A 835 25.07 11.36 -4.11
C GLY A 835 23.68 11.92 -4.41
N TYR A 836 22.63 11.34 -3.86
CA TYR A 836 21.25 11.81 -3.90
C TYR A 836 20.72 12.06 -2.50
N PHE A 837 20.03 13.18 -2.30
CA PHE A 837 19.44 13.53 -1.02
C PHE A 837 18.01 14.03 -1.20
N ASN A 838 17.04 13.36 -0.59
CA ASN A 838 15.61 13.65 -0.75
C ASN A 838 14.91 13.73 0.62
N SER A 839 14.21 14.84 0.88
CA SER A 839 13.24 15.01 1.96
C SER A 839 13.84 14.93 3.39
N GLY A 840 14.93 15.62 3.66
CA GLY A 840 15.54 15.64 4.99
C GLY A 840 16.38 16.88 5.24
N THR A 841 17.21 16.84 6.28
CA THR A 841 18.11 17.92 6.64
C THR A 841 19.56 17.46 6.62
N ILE A 842 20.46 18.20 5.97
CA ILE A 842 21.91 18.09 6.21
C ILE A 842 22.32 19.27 7.06
N GLN A 843 22.85 19.00 8.25
CA GLN A 843 23.26 20.04 9.17
C GLN A 843 24.62 19.77 9.82
N ASN A 844 25.33 20.84 10.10
CA ASN A 844 26.64 20.79 10.77
C ASN A 844 27.59 19.77 10.12
N SER A 845 27.59 19.69 8.79
CA SER A 845 28.30 18.63 8.06
C SER A 845 29.25 19.24 7.01
N ALA A 846 30.35 18.56 6.74
CA ALA A 846 31.38 19.08 5.86
C ALA A 846 31.91 18.05 4.86
N ASN A 847 32.29 18.53 3.66
CA ASN A 847 33.13 17.78 2.75
C ASN A 847 34.46 18.50 2.51
N TYR A 848 35.52 17.80 2.81
CA TYR A 848 36.90 18.25 2.59
C TYR A 848 37.56 17.58 1.35
N GLY A 849 37.01 16.43 0.91
CA GLY A 849 37.53 15.66 -0.21
C GLY A 849 37.16 16.22 -1.57
N ASP A 850 37.98 15.97 -2.58
CA ASP A 850 37.67 16.30 -3.95
C ASP A 850 36.54 15.39 -4.51
N VAL A 851 35.70 15.98 -5.36
CA VAL A 851 34.57 15.30 -5.96
C VAL A 851 34.66 15.33 -7.48
N THR A 852 34.62 14.14 -8.10
CA THR A 852 34.66 14.00 -9.55
C THR A 852 33.47 13.19 -10.05
N GLY A 853 32.80 13.70 -11.08
CA GLY A 853 31.64 13.01 -11.67
C GLY A 853 31.42 13.40 -13.13
N THR A 854 30.34 12.89 -13.72
CA THR A 854 29.98 13.24 -15.10
C THR A 854 28.87 14.29 -15.12
N ILE A 855 27.75 14.05 -14.46
CA ILE A 855 26.58 14.94 -14.44
C ILE A 855 26.11 15.08 -12.99
N TYR A 856 25.59 16.25 -12.59
CA TYR A 856 25.09 16.55 -11.23
C TYR A 856 26.17 16.35 -10.17
N VAL A 857 27.22 17.16 -10.26
CA VAL A 857 28.39 17.06 -9.38
C VAL A 857 28.40 18.22 -8.40
N GLY A 858 28.37 17.91 -7.11
CA GLY A 858 28.42 18.91 -6.04
C GLY A 858 29.40 18.56 -4.94
N ASN A 859 30.01 19.55 -4.32
CA ASN A 859 30.97 19.26 -3.23
C ASN A 859 30.25 18.58 -2.05
N LEU A 860 29.00 18.97 -1.73
CA LEU A 860 28.21 18.34 -0.68
C LEU A 860 27.22 17.32 -1.26
N ILE A 861 26.40 17.72 -2.24
CA ILE A 861 25.32 16.90 -2.77
C ILE A 861 25.35 16.90 -4.30
N GLY A 862 25.27 15.73 -4.92
CA GLY A 862 25.14 15.61 -6.37
C GLY A 862 23.79 16.11 -6.86
N MET A 863 22.69 15.49 -6.42
CA MET A 863 21.32 15.87 -6.71
C MET A 863 20.48 15.94 -5.44
N ALA A 864 19.68 16.98 -5.30
CA ALA A 864 18.88 17.24 -4.12
C ALA A 864 17.42 17.54 -4.48
N ASP A 865 16.50 17.01 -3.66
CA ASP A 865 15.05 17.22 -3.73
C ASP A 865 14.46 17.50 -2.34
N TYR A 866 13.60 18.53 -2.21
CA TYR A 866 12.81 18.81 -0.99
C TYR A 866 13.57 18.76 0.34
N CYS A 867 14.77 19.29 0.43
CA CYS A 867 15.62 19.18 1.61
C CYS A 867 15.97 20.52 2.24
N GLU A 868 16.58 20.46 3.43
CA GLU A 868 17.10 21.61 4.16
C GLU A 868 18.61 21.49 4.35
N LEU A 869 19.35 22.59 4.16
CA LEU A 869 20.77 22.72 4.44
C LEU A 869 20.98 23.73 5.58
N ASN A 870 21.72 23.33 6.61
CA ASN A 870 21.94 24.16 7.78
C ASN A 870 23.39 24.03 8.27
N ASN A 871 24.15 25.12 8.25
CA ASN A 871 25.55 25.17 8.71
C ASN A 871 26.41 24.07 8.08
N VAL A 872 26.65 24.16 6.80
CA VAL A 872 27.44 23.17 6.03
C VAL A 872 28.69 23.82 5.44
N LEU A 873 29.73 23.01 5.20
CA LEU A 873 30.97 23.45 4.63
C LEU A 873 31.44 22.54 3.47
N GLY A 874 31.80 23.15 2.34
CA GLY A 874 32.42 22.47 1.20
C GLY A 874 33.80 23.06 0.89
N THR A 875 34.91 22.29 1.02
CA THR A 875 36.24 22.81 0.72
C THR A 875 36.96 22.16 -0.46
N GLY A 876 36.59 20.94 -0.85
CA GLY A 876 37.20 20.19 -1.94
C GLY A 876 36.92 20.74 -3.34
N ASN A 877 37.74 20.41 -4.30
CA ASN A 877 37.53 20.74 -5.71
C ASN A 877 36.37 19.92 -6.31
N VAL A 878 35.71 20.48 -7.32
CA VAL A 878 34.60 19.82 -8.04
C VAL A 878 34.98 19.70 -9.51
N THR A 879 34.92 18.48 -10.05
CA THR A 879 35.18 18.21 -11.45
C THR A 879 33.99 17.48 -12.09
N ALA A 880 33.34 18.12 -13.06
CA ALA A 880 32.33 17.49 -13.92
C ALA A 880 32.93 17.24 -15.30
N THR A 881 32.84 16.00 -15.79
CA THR A 881 33.45 15.61 -17.07
C THR A 881 32.54 15.83 -18.29
N SER A 882 31.28 16.22 -18.09
CA SER A 882 30.32 16.56 -19.14
C SER A 882 30.02 18.07 -19.21
N ASP A 883 29.57 18.54 -20.36
CA ASP A 883 29.16 19.92 -20.68
C ASP A 883 27.83 20.34 -20.04
N THR A 884 27.54 19.94 -18.82
CA THR A 884 26.24 20.28 -18.20
C THR A 884 26.38 21.44 -17.22
N ASP A 885 25.44 22.36 -17.24
CA ASP A 885 25.26 23.44 -16.23
C ASP A 885 24.90 22.93 -14.81
N CYS A 886 25.22 21.68 -14.54
CA CYS A 886 24.76 20.99 -13.33
C CYS A 886 25.94 20.57 -12.41
N ALA A 887 26.94 21.45 -12.29
CA ALA A 887 28.03 21.29 -11.31
C ALA A 887 28.12 22.54 -10.43
N GLY A 888 28.36 22.37 -9.14
CA GLY A 888 28.45 23.46 -8.18
C GLY A 888 29.36 23.16 -6.98
N LEU A 889 29.96 24.21 -6.41
CA LEU A 889 30.87 24.08 -5.25
C LEU A 889 30.18 23.65 -3.95
N LEU A 890 28.84 23.51 -3.95
CA LEU A 890 28.06 22.90 -2.87
C LEU A 890 27.11 21.85 -3.42
N VAL A 891 26.20 22.21 -4.32
CA VAL A 891 25.18 21.31 -4.86
C VAL A 891 25.23 21.29 -6.38
N GLY A 892 25.26 20.11 -6.97
CA GLY A 892 25.26 19.94 -8.42
C GLY A 892 23.93 20.35 -9.05
N ARG A 893 22.83 19.74 -8.60
CA ARG A 893 21.46 20.02 -9.10
C ARG A 893 20.41 19.95 -8.02
N ILE A 894 19.47 20.90 -8.04
CA ILE A 894 18.18 20.84 -7.38
C ILE A 894 17.16 20.41 -8.44
N SER A 895 16.53 19.25 -8.27
CA SER A 895 15.71 18.61 -9.31
C SER A 895 14.22 18.88 -9.11
N LYS A 896 13.71 18.73 -7.87
CA LYS A 896 12.30 18.96 -7.53
C LYS A 896 12.19 19.79 -6.26
N GLY A 897 11.16 20.64 -6.22
CA GLY A 897 10.90 21.50 -5.08
C GLY A 897 11.97 22.58 -4.86
N SER A 898 11.98 23.15 -3.65
CA SER A 898 13.00 24.08 -3.19
C SER A 898 13.86 23.43 -2.13
N ILE A 899 15.15 23.77 -2.11
CA ILE A 899 16.01 23.53 -0.97
C ILE A 899 15.94 24.75 -0.06
N THR A 900 15.63 24.54 1.22
CA THR A 900 15.68 25.60 2.22
C THR A 900 17.09 25.70 2.81
N ALA A 901 17.66 26.89 2.73
CA ALA A 901 18.94 27.20 3.38
C ALA A 901 18.65 27.93 4.71
N SER A 902 18.60 27.20 5.82
CA SER A 902 18.23 27.77 7.13
C SER A 902 19.44 28.28 7.95
N GLY A 903 20.65 27.85 7.61
CA GLY A 903 21.92 28.30 8.21
C GLY A 903 22.96 28.72 7.18
N ILE A 904 24.21 28.88 7.60
CA ILE A 904 25.32 29.27 6.72
C ILE A 904 25.73 28.10 5.82
N LEU A 905 25.75 28.33 4.51
CA LEU A 905 26.29 27.43 3.50
C LEU A 905 27.66 27.95 3.08
N ALA A 906 28.70 27.43 3.73
CA ALA A 906 30.07 27.88 3.53
C ALA A 906 30.79 27.06 2.44
N TYR A 907 31.62 27.71 1.63
CA TYR A 907 32.49 26.99 0.72
C TYR A 907 33.85 27.69 0.55
N ASN A 908 34.88 26.90 0.19
CA ASN A 908 36.19 27.45 -0.14
C ASN A 908 36.14 28.20 -1.48
N GLY A 909 36.22 29.51 -1.45
CA GLY A 909 36.22 30.35 -2.65
C GLY A 909 37.46 30.17 -3.55
N SER A 910 38.51 29.49 -3.06
CA SER A 910 39.71 29.10 -3.84
C SER A 910 39.58 27.68 -4.41
N ALA A 911 38.52 26.91 -4.09
CA ALA A 911 38.30 25.60 -4.68
C ALA A 911 38.00 25.71 -6.18
N LYS A 912 38.53 24.76 -6.95
CA LYS A 912 38.36 24.73 -8.41
C LYS A 912 37.04 24.04 -8.78
N LEU A 913 36.27 24.73 -9.64
CA LEU A 913 35.15 24.14 -10.36
C LEU A 913 35.60 23.90 -11.81
N THR A 914 35.73 22.65 -12.20
CA THR A 914 36.13 22.26 -13.57
C THR A 914 34.94 21.58 -14.25
N ILE A 915 34.57 22.07 -15.46
CA ILE A 915 33.50 21.49 -16.28
C ILE A 915 34.07 21.18 -17.67
N ASN A 916 33.95 19.92 -18.10
CA ASN A 916 34.47 19.41 -19.37
C ASN A 916 35.95 19.78 -19.61
N GLY A 917 36.79 19.64 -18.59
CA GLY A 917 38.20 19.95 -18.64
C GLY A 917 38.56 21.43 -18.56
N ALA A 918 37.57 22.34 -18.52
CA ALA A 918 37.80 23.79 -18.40
C ALA A 918 37.54 24.28 -16.97
N GLU A 919 38.56 24.91 -16.32
CA GLU A 919 38.39 25.55 -15.02
C GLU A 919 37.48 26.77 -15.15
N GLN A 920 36.44 26.87 -14.37
CA GLN A 920 35.45 27.98 -14.35
C GLN A 920 36.05 29.16 -13.54
N THR A 921 35.80 30.41 -13.98
CA THR A 921 36.27 31.63 -13.33
C THR A 921 35.16 32.69 -13.28
N GLY A 922 35.27 33.62 -12.34
CA GLY A 922 34.34 34.74 -12.20
C GLY A 922 32.90 34.25 -11.93
N GLU A 923 31.91 34.82 -12.63
CA GLU A 923 30.48 34.48 -12.51
C GLU A 923 30.14 33.05 -12.94
N ALA A 924 31.01 32.33 -13.64
CA ALA A 924 30.83 30.94 -14.02
C ALA A 924 31.06 29.99 -12.83
N VAL A 925 31.70 30.42 -11.76
CA VAL A 925 31.88 29.66 -10.50
C VAL A 925 30.59 29.76 -9.69
N LYS A 926 29.83 28.69 -9.62
CA LYS A 926 28.55 28.60 -8.96
C LYS A 926 28.62 27.74 -7.70
N ALA A 927 28.04 28.20 -6.60
CA ALA A 927 27.80 27.37 -5.43
C ALA A 927 26.76 26.28 -5.70
N ILE A 928 25.70 26.63 -6.44
CA ILE A 928 24.64 25.72 -6.90
C ILE A 928 24.68 25.64 -8.42
N GLY A 929 24.91 24.47 -8.99
CA GLY A 929 25.02 24.30 -10.44
C GLY A 929 23.72 24.60 -11.15
N LYS A 930 22.63 23.95 -10.75
CA LYS A 930 21.29 24.16 -11.33
C LYS A 930 20.18 24.09 -10.28
N GLY A 931 19.21 24.99 -10.38
CA GLY A 931 18.10 25.11 -9.44
C GLY A 931 18.23 26.35 -8.57
N SER A 932 17.34 26.49 -7.57
CA SER A 932 17.30 27.65 -6.66
C SER A 932 17.15 27.22 -5.20
N LEU A 933 17.68 28.05 -4.30
CA LEU A 933 17.47 27.94 -2.86
C LEU A 933 16.32 28.84 -2.44
N THR A 934 15.64 28.44 -1.38
CA THR A 934 14.77 29.32 -0.58
C THR A 934 15.47 29.72 0.70
N TYR A 935 15.26 30.93 1.13
CA TYR A 935 15.94 31.53 2.27
C TYR A 935 14.92 31.88 3.36
N PRO A 936 15.32 31.92 4.65
CA PRO A 936 14.47 32.43 5.73
C PRO A 936 14.02 33.89 5.48
N ASP A 937 12.88 34.27 6.03
CA ASP A 937 12.32 35.61 5.89
C ASP A 937 13.33 36.72 6.18
N GLY A 938 13.47 37.62 5.20
CA GLY A 938 14.37 38.77 5.28
C GLY A 938 15.84 38.48 4.93
N LYS A 939 16.21 37.24 4.53
CA LYS A 939 17.55 36.87 4.05
C LYS A 939 17.56 36.67 2.54
N ASN A 940 18.70 36.86 1.95
CA ASN A 940 18.98 36.59 0.55
C ASN A 940 20.19 35.65 0.38
N GLU A 941 20.53 35.28 -0.85
CA GLU A 941 21.64 34.39 -1.13
C GLU A 941 22.95 34.85 -0.51
N ALA A 942 23.27 36.14 -0.62
CA ALA A 942 24.50 36.71 -0.08
C ALA A 942 24.56 36.68 1.45
N ASP A 943 23.43 36.55 2.13
CA ASP A 943 23.40 36.41 3.61
C ASP A 943 23.69 34.99 4.07
N VAL A 944 23.44 33.99 3.24
CA VAL A 944 23.43 32.56 3.59
C VAL A 944 24.58 31.81 2.89
N VAL A 945 24.75 31.98 1.60
CA VAL A 945 25.82 31.31 0.82
C VAL A 945 27.08 32.16 0.84
N LYS A 946 28.14 31.64 1.47
CA LYS A 946 29.37 32.36 1.75
C LYS A 946 30.60 31.69 1.15
N ALA A 947 31.33 32.40 0.31
CA ALA A 947 32.66 32.02 -0.14
C ALA A 947 33.70 32.54 0.85
N PHE A 948 34.62 31.69 1.30
CA PHE A 948 35.69 32.04 2.21
C PHE A 948 37.07 31.82 1.55
N THR A 949 38.04 32.68 1.84
CA THR A 949 39.43 32.48 1.39
C THR A 949 40.12 31.40 2.22
N ALA A 950 41.22 30.86 1.70
CA ALA A 950 42.02 29.89 2.45
C ALA A 950 42.54 30.46 3.80
N GLU A 951 42.83 31.79 3.88
CA GLU A 951 43.21 32.46 5.11
C GLU A 951 42.06 32.50 6.10
N GLN A 952 40.83 32.80 5.66
CA GLN A 952 39.64 32.81 6.55
C GLN A 952 39.32 31.40 7.06
N LEU A 953 39.46 30.38 6.24
CA LEU A 953 39.28 28.97 6.64
C LEU A 953 40.32 28.59 7.73
N LYS A 954 41.58 29.05 7.63
CA LYS A 954 42.64 28.77 8.61
C LYS A 954 42.53 29.62 9.89
N SER A 955 41.91 30.77 9.83
CA SER A 955 41.86 31.72 10.95
C SER A 955 40.91 31.32 12.08
N GLY A 956 40.08 30.35 11.90
CA GLY A 956 38.97 29.98 12.80
C GLY A 956 37.71 30.82 12.61
N GLU A 957 37.70 31.80 11.70
CA GLU A 957 36.54 32.64 11.41
C GLU A 957 35.31 31.82 10.97
N VAL A 958 35.55 30.85 10.09
CA VAL A 958 34.45 30.01 9.54
C VAL A 958 33.88 29.10 10.62
N ALA A 959 34.71 28.46 11.44
CA ALA A 959 34.25 27.66 12.58
C ALA A 959 33.46 28.50 13.60
N TYR A 960 33.88 29.74 13.86
CA TYR A 960 33.16 30.66 14.74
C TYR A 960 31.78 31.04 14.15
N LEU A 961 31.71 31.37 12.86
CA LEU A 961 30.46 31.74 12.20
C LEU A 961 29.45 30.57 12.13
N LEU A 962 29.92 29.36 11.85
CA LEU A 962 29.09 28.17 11.82
C LEU A 962 28.55 27.81 13.23
N ASN A 963 29.33 28.05 14.29
CA ASN A 963 28.88 27.89 15.68
C ASN A 963 27.85 28.94 16.10
N GLY A 964 27.95 30.18 15.62
CA GLY A 964 27.01 31.27 15.97
C GLY A 964 25.58 31.06 15.53
N SER A 965 25.35 30.14 14.61
CA SER A 965 24.00 29.78 14.13
C SER A 965 23.43 28.49 14.78
N THR A 966 24.16 27.83 15.70
CA THR A 966 23.67 26.67 16.44
C THR A 966 22.84 27.09 17.66
N SER A 967 21.61 26.56 17.76
CA SER A 967 20.76 26.72 18.94
C SER A 967 21.31 25.83 20.08
N GLU A 968 21.35 26.35 21.33
CA GLU A 968 21.61 25.61 22.59
C GLU A 968 23.06 25.42 23.06
N GLY A 969 24.01 26.28 22.71
CA GLY A 969 25.31 26.36 23.43
C GLY A 969 26.24 25.14 23.33
N LYS A 970 25.94 24.16 22.44
CA LYS A 970 26.85 23.09 22.09
C LYS A 970 27.64 23.50 20.85
N LEU A 971 28.97 23.53 20.95
CA LEU A 971 29.85 23.78 19.80
C LEU A 971 29.77 22.58 18.84
N ALA A 972 29.24 22.79 17.67
CA ALA A 972 29.22 21.78 16.58
C ALA A 972 30.50 21.84 15.73
N TRP A 973 31.13 23.02 15.68
CA TRP A 973 32.34 23.27 14.93
C TRP A 973 33.48 23.70 15.83
N TYR A 974 34.68 23.15 15.63
CA TYR A 974 35.88 23.58 16.29
C TYR A 974 37.06 23.49 15.33
N GLN A 975 38.04 24.32 15.54
CA GLN A 975 39.30 24.29 14.79
C GLN A 975 40.46 24.45 15.76
N LYS A 976 41.45 23.58 15.66
CA LYS A 976 42.71 23.73 16.37
C LYS A 976 43.56 24.73 15.63
N LEU A 977 43.65 25.95 16.15
CA LEU A 977 44.41 27.02 15.55
C LEU A 977 45.92 26.77 15.74
N SER A 978 46.49 25.87 14.93
CA SER A 978 47.88 25.55 14.85
C SER A 978 48.34 25.72 13.39
N GLU A 979 49.66 25.96 13.18
CA GLU A 979 50.23 26.13 11.84
C GLU A 979 50.03 24.91 10.92
N THR A 980 49.57 23.78 11.46
CA THR A 980 49.33 22.51 10.76
C THR A 980 47.89 22.26 10.35
N ASP A 981 46.89 22.96 10.93
CA ASP A 981 45.49 22.75 10.53
C ASP A 981 45.11 23.68 9.39
N ALA A 982 44.74 23.10 8.25
CA ALA A 982 44.44 23.82 7.02
C ALA A 982 42.94 24.18 6.87
N ASP A 983 42.04 23.50 7.59
CA ASP A 983 40.57 23.61 7.44
C ASP A 983 39.85 23.74 8.79
N ALA A 984 38.69 24.41 8.77
CA ALA A 984 37.81 24.58 9.93
C ALA A 984 37.14 23.28 10.36
#